data_6fe2f8d7e091d532cfcbcaa433a9c76b
#
_entry.id   6fe2f8d7e091d532cfcbcaa433a9c76b
#
_cell.length_a   1.000
_cell.length_b   1.000
_cell.length_c   1.000
_cell.angle_alpha   90.00
_cell.angle_beta   90.00
_cell.angle_gamma   90.00
#
_symmetry.space_group_name_H-M   'P 1'
#
loop_
_entity.id
_entity.type
_entity.pdbx_description
1 polymer ?
#
loop_
_entity_poly.entity_id
_entity_poly.type
_entity_poly.pdbx_seq_one_letter_code
_entity_poly.pdbx_strand_id
1 'polypeptide(L)'
;MKKFYLSAFFALISLTTFAQEALITGYVDSPCSGADGRAVEIYVNGTIDFTGWNLVRQSNGGGYTSNIDISTFGTITDDFAYITNDQVIFETEFGTQTNIIENGGINSNGDDAFQLVDNTLTVIDRFGEDGVDGSNTAWEHTNSYYLRNNGETANAGNFDANNWTFGALDALDNEGTCNGGTPLNQLVAFGSYTPAQTLQEISFDEAYVSVNEDTGSITLTVEISDVPASDATVDVAVLMAESTAIANQHYTYAGETLTFTSTGSTSQTITITIPDNTDAEPDTLLALELTNVTNAELGDDMVSVVYILDDEMHAPTAAENLGITFGASYSIEGNNPGSEIVAHDANTERLFVMNSGNASVEILDFSNPLAISSISTIDLSAYGASGTSVAYHNNVVAATAVPSDKTLNGTVVFMDTDGVVLSTVNVGALPDMITFSPDGTKLLVANEGEPNSDYSVDPEGTISVIDLTNGVANLTQANVTSLNFNAFDTQAVQLKADGVRIFGPNASVSEDLEPEYITVASDSETAWVTLQENNAIAVIDLVNLQITDIWSLGYKDHSLAENALDTSNEQDFIFMANWPIYGMYMPDAISSYTVNGNTYYVTANEGDAREYDTFEEEVDLEDLILDASVFPNQSFLEIEENLGKLTFTNTLGDIDNDGEFEELYAFGGRSFSIYDASTGTQVYDSGSDFERIIEEDPVYNAIFNATDDENELKNRSDNKGPEPEAVIVQEIDGAYYAFIALERVVGFMVYDITNPNAPVFDGYYNNRSVTPGEDNIEDLGDLAPESLVYVAPEDNAEGKGLIVVANEVSATISVYTLENNVLSTDNFEMNNDSFVIYPNPANSARVFFNEPTDYTLFDIQGRQLQNATQATHINVSTLTSGTYLVRNAKGQVQKLVIN
;
A
#
# COMPACT_ATOMS: atom_id res chain seq x y z
N MET A 1 -21.38 -22.79 -2.83
CA MET A 1 -20.88 -24.02 -2.16
C MET A 1 -19.73 -23.59 -1.26
N LYS A 2 -20.03 -23.30 -0.01
CA LYS A 2 -19.03 -22.83 0.97
C LYS A 2 -17.97 -23.90 1.19
N LYS A 3 -16.75 -23.63 0.79
CA LYS A 3 -15.58 -24.37 1.25
C LYS A 3 -15.06 -23.66 2.52
N PHE A 4 -15.51 -24.14 3.67
CA PHE A 4 -14.82 -23.89 4.92
C PHE A 4 -13.40 -24.48 4.81
N TYR A 5 -12.42 -23.65 4.64
CA TYR A 5 -11.06 -24.00 5.01
C TYR A 5 -10.94 -23.87 6.53
N LEU A 6 -11.19 -24.98 7.19
CA LEU A 6 -10.79 -25.19 8.57
C LEU A 6 -9.24 -25.22 8.54
N SER A 7 -8.60 -24.09 8.78
CA SER A 7 -7.19 -24.02 9.11
C SER A 7 -7.01 -24.76 10.42
N ALA A 8 -6.74 -26.05 10.33
CA ALA A 8 -6.18 -26.80 11.43
C ALA A 8 -4.76 -26.23 11.63
N PHE A 9 -4.62 -25.30 12.53
CA PHE A 9 -3.35 -24.99 13.18
C PHE A 9 -2.87 -26.32 13.81
N PHE A 10 -2.15 -27.12 13.05
CA PHE A 10 -1.19 -28.02 13.60
C PHE A 10 -0.07 -27.12 14.13
N ALA A 11 -0.15 -26.78 15.41
CA ALA A 11 1.08 -26.53 16.14
C ALA A 11 1.96 -27.78 15.90
N LEU A 12 2.81 -27.74 14.88
CA LEU A 12 4.03 -28.49 14.89
C LEU A 12 4.79 -27.92 16.10
N ILE A 13 4.58 -28.54 17.26
CA ILE A 13 5.64 -28.57 18.24
C ILE A 13 6.78 -29.27 17.48
N SER A 14 7.66 -28.49 16.86
CA SER A 14 8.99 -28.96 16.54
C SER A 14 9.62 -29.22 17.90
N LEU A 15 9.43 -30.44 18.38
CA LEU A 15 10.43 -31.06 19.23
C LEU A 15 11.70 -30.98 18.37
N THR A 16 12.53 -29.97 18.60
CA THR A 16 13.93 -30.00 18.24
C THR A 16 14.50 -31.21 18.98
N THR A 17 14.35 -32.37 18.38
CA THR A 17 15.18 -33.51 18.75
C THR A 17 16.55 -33.02 18.36
N PHE A 18 17.39 -32.69 19.35
CA PHE A 18 18.84 -32.67 19.16
C PHE A 18 19.17 -33.85 18.23
N ALA A 19 19.85 -33.58 17.12
CA ALA A 19 20.23 -34.62 16.22
C ALA A 19 21.14 -35.56 17.04
N GLN A 20 20.56 -36.65 17.55
CA GLN A 20 21.31 -37.66 18.28
C GLN A 20 22.22 -38.31 17.29
N GLU A 21 23.52 -38.14 17.44
CA GLU A 21 24.49 -38.70 16.50
C GLU A 21 25.62 -39.42 17.23
N ALA A 22 26.12 -40.47 16.61
CA ALA A 22 27.36 -41.09 17.01
C ALA A 22 28.36 -40.91 15.87
N LEU A 23 29.59 -40.48 16.18
CA LEU A 23 30.58 -40.15 15.18
C LEU A 23 31.96 -40.70 15.60
N ILE A 24 32.75 -41.10 14.62
CA ILE A 24 34.14 -41.49 14.81
C ILE A 24 34.94 -40.21 15.10
N THR A 25 35.57 -40.14 16.27
CA THR A 25 36.34 -38.96 16.67
C THR A 25 37.83 -39.16 16.66
N GLY A 26 38.28 -40.40 16.60
CA GLY A 26 39.70 -40.66 16.50
C GLY A 26 40.10 -42.09 16.26
N TYR A 27 41.36 -42.29 15.92
CA TYR A 27 42.04 -43.56 15.85
C TYR A 27 43.51 -43.41 16.28
N VAL A 28 44.02 -44.42 16.93
CA VAL A 28 45.45 -44.53 17.25
C VAL A 28 46.01 -45.83 16.67
N ASP A 29 47.04 -45.70 15.82
CA ASP A 29 47.86 -46.85 15.37
C ASP A 29 48.98 -47.07 16.36
N SER A 30 48.67 -47.81 17.41
CA SER A 30 49.57 -48.06 18.53
C SER A 30 50.87 -48.73 18.09
N PRO A 31 52.05 -48.26 18.54
CA PRO A 31 53.35 -48.84 18.19
C PRO A 31 53.76 -50.00 19.09
N CYS A 32 52.88 -50.48 19.97
CA CYS A 32 53.17 -51.56 20.87
C CYS A 32 53.42 -52.90 20.12
N SER A 33 54.22 -53.75 20.67
CA SER A 33 54.60 -55.03 20.02
C SER A 33 53.38 -55.88 19.69
N GLY A 34 53.20 -56.25 18.44
CA GLY A 34 52.04 -56.98 18.01
C GLY A 34 50.91 -56.09 17.53
N ALA A 35 51.19 -54.84 17.56
CA ALA A 35 50.17 -53.76 17.27
C ALA A 35 49.07 -53.74 18.32
N ASP A 36 49.31 -54.03 19.54
CA ASP A 36 48.38 -54.06 20.64
C ASP A 36 48.07 -52.68 21.17
N GLY A 37 46.82 -52.44 21.58
CA GLY A 37 46.33 -51.12 22.06
C GLY A 37 45.93 -50.13 20.98
N ARG A 38 45.80 -50.58 19.72
CA ARG A 38 45.10 -49.78 18.68
C ARG A 38 43.66 -49.54 19.11
N ALA A 39 43.16 -48.38 18.82
CA ALA A 39 41.78 -48.06 19.18
C ALA A 39 41.13 -47.07 18.20
N VAL A 40 39.83 -47.24 18.01
CA VAL A 40 38.89 -46.27 17.41
C VAL A 40 38.15 -45.62 18.56
N GLU A 41 38.07 -44.28 18.52
CA GLU A 41 37.23 -43.48 19.42
C GLU A 41 35.96 -43.08 18.70
N ILE A 42 34.84 -43.19 19.40
CA ILE A 42 33.51 -42.71 18.99
C ILE A 42 33.02 -41.76 20.07
N TYR A 43 32.46 -40.62 19.67
CA TYR A 43 31.70 -39.77 20.57
C TYR A 43 30.21 -39.89 20.30
N VAL A 44 29.39 -39.86 21.34
CA VAL A 44 27.95 -39.86 21.26
C VAL A 44 27.46 -38.52 21.72
N ASN A 45 26.79 -37.79 20.84
CA ASN A 45 26.07 -36.56 21.12
C ASN A 45 24.57 -36.89 21.30
N GLY A 46 24.01 -36.53 22.47
CA GLY A 46 22.70 -37.02 22.87
C GLY A 46 22.69 -38.45 23.37
N THR A 47 21.64 -39.24 23.19
CA THR A 47 21.49 -40.61 23.68
C THR A 47 21.32 -41.60 22.52
N ILE A 48 22.26 -42.55 22.38
CA ILE A 48 22.22 -43.57 21.33
C ILE A 48 22.18 -44.97 21.96
N ASP A 49 21.24 -45.80 21.48
CA ASP A 49 21.26 -47.27 21.72
C ASP A 49 21.97 -47.97 20.59
N PHE A 50 23.14 -48.55 20.87
CA PHE A 50 23.98 -49.24 19.90
C PHE A 50 23.48 -50.63 19.53
N THR A 51 22.30 -51.07 19.96
CA THR A 51 21.75 -52.36 19.60
C THR A 51 21.67 -52.53 18.06
N GLY A 52 22.45 -53.48 17.52
CA GLY A 52 22.53 -53.76 16.07
C GLY A 52 23.47 -52.87 15.29
N TRP A 53 24.18 -51.93 15.93
CA TRP A 53 25.16 -51.08 15.26
C TRP A 53 26.48 -51.84 15.04
N ASN A 54 27.22 -51.41 14.00
CA ASN A 54 28.51 -51.96 13.63
C ASN A 54 29.52 -50.86 13.29
N LEU A 55 30.76 -51.02 13.72
CA LEU A 55 31.90 -50.38 13.13
C LEU A 55 32.46 -51.30 12.03
N VAL A 56 32.60 -50.80 10.80
CA VAL A 56 33.03 -51.61 9.66
C VAL A 56 34.30 -51.05 9.06
N ARG A 57 35.32 -51.89 8.92
CA ARG A 57 36.61 -51.50 8.35
C ARG A 57 36.71 -51.91 6.88
N GLN A 58 37.27 -51.00 6.08
CA GLN A 58 37.77 -51.26 4.73
C GLN A 58 39.27 -51.40 4.78
N SER A 59 39.81 -52.47 4.29
CA SER A 59 41.25 -52.73 4.25
C SER A 59 41.79 -52.43 2.86
N ASN A 60 42.89 -51.60 2.77
CA ASN A 60 43.65 -51.35 1.55
C ASN A 60 42.76 -51.01 0.32
N GLY A 61 41.80 -50.18 0.46
CA GLY A 61 40.85 -49.79 -0.62
C GLY A 61 39.92 -50.89 -1.10
N GLY A 62 39.85 -52.04 -0.37
CA GLY A 62 38.85 -53.07 -0.58
C GLY A 62 37.45 -52.60 -0.17
N GLY A 63 36.45 -53.47 -0.23
CA GLY A 63 35.13 -53.14 0.31
C GLY A 63 35.13 -53.19 1.85
N TYR A 64 34.11 -52.53 2.46
CA TYR A 64 33.84 -52.59 3.90
C TYR A 64 33.37 -54.00 4.29
N THR A 65 34.30 -54.85 4.69
CA THR A 65 34.08 -56.32 4.91
C THR A 65 34.36 -56.77 6.34
N SER A 66 35.19 -56.03 7.11
CA SER A 66 35.45 -56.35 8.50
C SER A 66 34.40 -55.71 9.41
N ASN A 67 33.38 -56.48 9.76
CA ASN A 67 32.24 -56.05 10.55
C ASN A 67 32.52 -56.30 12.04
N ILE A 68 32.41 -55.26 12.86
CA ILE A 68 32.61 -55.30 14.32
C ILE A 68 31.27 -54.92 14.96
N ASP A 69 30.61 -55.88 15.56
CA ASP A 69 29.36 -55.64 16.31
C ASP A 69 29.67 -54.87 17.60
N ILE A 70 29.06 -53.67 17.70
CA ILE A 70 29.23 -52.78 18.84
C ILE A 70 27.98 -52.70 19.73
N SER A 71 27.02 -53.61 19.54
CA SER A 71 25.78 -53.66 20.32
C SER A 71 26.01 -53.76 21.84
N THR A 72 27.17 -54.29 22.24
CA THR A 72 27.51 -54.46 23.67
C THR A 72 27.79 -53.14 24.39
N PHE A 73 27.93 -52.04 23.70
CA PHE A 73 27.94 -50.71 24.33
C PHE A 73 26.61 -50.40 25.02
N GLY A 74 25.47 -50.94 24.50
CA GLY A 74 24.16 -50.59 25.00
C GLY A 74 23.80 -49.14 24.73
N THR A 75 23.25 -48.44 25.69
CA THR A 75 22.89 -47.02 25.57
C THR A 75 23.98 -46.11 26.15
N ILE A 76 24.46 -45.18 25.36
CA ILE A 76 25.44 -44.15 25.79
C ILE A 76 24.79 -42.77 25.62
N THR A 77 25.10 -41.88 26.57
CA THR A 77 24.60 -40.47 26.52
C THR A 77 25.80 -39.55 26.76
N ASP A 78 26.03 -38.62 25.80
CA ASP A 78 27.02 -37.54 25.86
C ASP A 78 28.40 -37.99 26.37
N ASP A 79 28.90 -39.09 25.84
CA ASP A 79 30.13 -39.73 26.32
C ASP A 79 30.91 -40.43 25.19
N PHE A 80 32.13 -40.77 25.46
CA PHE A 80 33.03 -41.48 24.57
C PHE A 80 32.85 -42.98 24.65
N ALA A 81 33.12 -43.66 23.55
CA ALA A 81 33.19 -45.12 23.45
C ALA A 81 34.43 -45.53 22.65
N TYR A 82 35.04 -46.64 23.04
CA TYR A 82 36.31 -47.11 22.48
C TYR A 82 36.21 -48.55 22.01
N ILE A 83 36.74 -48.81 20.82
CA ILE A 83 36.92 -50.16 20.33
C ILE A 83 38.43 -50.38 20.18
N THR A 84 38.99 -51.32 20.94
CA THR A 84 40.42 -51.58 20.94
C THR A 84 40.72 -53.07 20.60
N ASN A 85 41.88 -53.31 20.10
CA ASN A 85 42.34 -54.74 19.85
C ASN A 85 42.95 -55.43 21.05
N ASP A 86 43.37 -54.64 22.09
CA ASP A 86 43.85 -55.11 23.37
C ASP A 86 43.48 -54.09 24.46
N GLN A 87 42.53 -54.46 25.29
CA GLN A 87 42.01 -53.57 26.33
C GLN A 87 43.03 -53.26 27.41
N VAL A 88 43.86 -54.22 27.76
CA VAL A 88 44.88 -54.06 28.86
C VAL A 88 45.92 -53.06 28.42
N ILE A 89 46.41 -53.16 27.21
CA ILE A 89 47.38 -52.20 26.65
C ILE A 89 46.79 -50.85 26.48
N PHE A 90 45.58 -50.76 25.91
CA PHE A 90 44.86 -49.48 25.73
C PHE A 90 44.66 -48.78 27.07
N GLU A 91 44.12 -49.42 28.09
CA GLU A 91 43.90 -48.85 29.42
C GLU A 91 45.21 -48.49 30.16
N THR A 92 46.33 -49.17 29.84
CA THR A 92 47.64 -48.81 30.35
C THR A 92 48.11 -47.46 29.76
N GLU A 93 47.78 -47.16 28.51
CA GLU A 93 48.17 -45.96 27.78
C GLU A 93 47.18 -44.76 28.02
N PHE A 94 45.88 -45.03 28.01
CA PHE A 94 44.84 -44.00 28.07
C PHE A 94 44.02 -44.00 29.38
N GLY A 95 44.29 -44.89 30.31
CA GLY A 95 43.54 -45.06 31.57
C GLY A 95 42.28 -45.92 31.34
N THR A 96 41.63 -46.27 32.46
CA THR A 96 40.44 -47.15 32.47
C THR A 96 39.26 -46.40 31.88
N GLN A 97 38.55 -47.04 30.92
CA GLN A 97 37.37 -46.52 30.25
C GLN A 97 36.13 -47.32 30.64
N THR A 98 34.95 -46.65 30.65
CA THR A 98 33.66 -47.27 30.98
C THR A 98 33.02 -47.94 29.76
N ASN A 99 33.14 -47.31 28.57
CA ASN A 99 32.52 -47.79 27.33
C ASN A 99 33.64 -48.31 26.42
N ILE A 100 34.04 -49.62 26.61
CA ILE A 100 35.13 -50.21 25.86
C ILE A 100 34.75 -51.61 25.38
N ILE A 101 35.12 -51.90 24.12
CA ILE A 101 34.97 -53.20 23.46
C ILE A 101 36.34 -53.65 22.97
N GLU A 102 36.77 -54.89 23.34
CA GLU A 102 37.95 -55.53 22.76
C GLU A 102 37.59 -56.33 21.51
N ASN A 103 38.11 -55.86 20.35
CA ASN A 103 37.85 -56.54 19.06
C ASN A 103 39.02 -56.33 18.07
N GLY A 104 39.72 -57.35 17.72
CA GLY A 104 40.85 -57.29 16.76
C GLY A 104 40.46 -56.91 15.33
N GLY A 105 39.18 -56.80 15.01
CA GLY A 105 38.70 -56.32 13.71
C GLY A 105 39.14 -54.94 13.36
N ILE A 106 39.53 -54.10 14.38
CA ILE A 106 39.96 -52.69 14.18
C ILE A 106 41.44 -52.61 13.76
N ASN A 107 42.19 -53.73 13.70
CA ASN A 107 43.61 -53.69 13.34
C ASN A 107 43.81 -53.14 11.94
N SER A 108 44.21 -51.88 11.87
CA SER A 108 44.61 -51.12 10.67
C SER A 108 46.14 -50.98 10.66
N ASN A 109 46.73 -50.90 9.49
CA ASN A 109 48.15 -50.58 9.29
C ASN A 109 48.40 -49.09 8.97
N GLY A 110 47.43 -48.21 9.28
CA GLY A 110 47.54 -46.79 9.05
C GLY A 110 47.09 -46.29 7.71
N ASP A 111 46.41 -47.13 6.90
CA ASP A 111 45.91 -46.80 5.57
C ASP A 111 44.49 -47.34 5.31
N ASP A 112 43.82 -47.83 6.37
CA ASP A 112 42.46 -48.40 6.30
C ASP A 112 41.39 -47.33 6.67
N ALA A 113 40.22 -47.45 6.02
CA ALA A 113 39.08 -46.63 6.35
C ALA A 113 38.09 -47.30 7.32
N PHE A 114 37.36 -46.52 8.09
CA PHE A 114 36.32 -46.98 9.01
C PHE A 114 34.99 -46.31 8.73
N GLN A 115 33.90 -47.02 8.89
CA GLN A 115 32.55 -46.42 8.88
C GLN A 115 31.70 -46.95 10.04
N LEU A 116 30.90 -46.08 10.60
CA LEU A 116 29.90 -46.38 11.61
C LEU A 116 28.56 -46.62 10.90
N VAL A 117 27.93 -47.77 11.18
CA VAL A 117 26.70 -48.20 10.51
C VAL A 117 25.66 -48.53 11.57
N ASP A 118 24.48 -48.01 11.43
CA ASP A 118 23.36 -48.23 12.34
C ASP A 118 22.67 -49.60 12.15
N ASN A 119 21.65 -49.85 12.93
CA ASN A 119 20.86 -51.08 12.88
C ASN A 119 20.01 -51.25 11.61
N THR A 120 19.89 -50.16 10.79
CA THR A 120 19.21 -50.21 9.49
C THR A 120 20.18 -50.38 8.33
N LEU A 121 21.47 -50.52 8.61
CA LEU A 121 22.60 -50.58 7.67
C LEU A 121 22.87 -49.24 6.96
N THR A 122 22.43 -48.12 7.54
CA THR A 122 22.76 -46.78 7.08
C THR A 122 24.15 -46.39 7.58
N VAL A 123 25.00 -45.83 6.72
CA VAL A 123 26.27 -45.24 7.12
C VAL A 123 26.03 -43.93 7.81
N ILE A 124 26.32 -43.87 9.09
CA ILE A 124 26.14 -42.65 9.93
C ILE A 124 27.37 -41.78 9.80
N ASP A 125 28.57 -42.38 9.89
CA ASP A 125 29.79 -41.59 9.83
C ASP A 125 30.92 -42.43 9.19
N ARG A 126 31.92 -41.75 8.62
CA ARG A 126 33.04 -42.41 7.94
C ARG A 126 34.35 -41.64 8.13
N PHE A 127 35.41 -42.37 8.41
CA PHE A 127 36.77 -41.92 8.23
C PHE A 127 37.38 -42.63 7.02
N GLY A 128 38.03 -41.88 6.13
CA GLY A 128 38.70 -42.38 4.93
C GLY A 128 37.77 -42.50 3.71
N GLU A 129 38.34 -42.49 2.52
CA GLU A 129 37.65 -42.55 1.25
C GLU A 129 37.20 -43.95 0.88
N ASP A 130 35.97 -44.09 0.37
CA ASP A 130 35.41 -45.37 -0.07
C ASP A 130 36.14 -45.91 -1.31
N GLY A 131 36.62 -47.15 -1.22
CA GLY A 131 37.33 -47.83 -2.30
C GLY A 131 38.76 -47.30 -2.53
N VAL A 132 39.30 -46.47 -1.66
CA VAL A 132 40.65 -45.92 -1.76
C VAL A 132 41.57 -46.54 -0.69
N ASP A 133 42.77 -46.94 -1.09
CA ASP A 133 43.87 -47.34 -0.21
C ASP A 133 44.47 -46.02 0.35
N GLY A 134 44.53 -45.86 1.68
CA GLY A 134 45.04 -44.67 2.33
C GLY A 134 46.53 -44.44 2.15
N SER A 135 47.30 -45.44 1.70
CA SER A 135 48.72 -45.26 1.48
C SER A 135 49.05 -44.14 0.52
N ASN A 136 49.91 -43.20 0.93
CA ASN A 136 50.30 -41.97 0.21
C ASN A 136 49.13 -41.01 -0.07
N THR A 137 48.06 -41.07 0.67
CA THR A 137 46.96 -40.08 0.68
C THR A 137 47.14 -39.03 1.78
N ALA A 138 46.28 -37.98 1.78
CA ALA A 138 46.27 -36.99 2.84
C ALA A 138 45.81 -37.52 4.22
N TRP A 139 45.21 -38.70 4.23
CA TRP A 139 44.66 -39.33 5.43
C TRP A 139 45.42 -40.62 5.85
N GLU A 140 46.61 -40.87 5.29
CA GLU A 140 47.52 -41.91 5.79
C GLU A 140 47.95 -41.62 7.23
N HIS A 141 47.88 -42.60 8.11
CA HIS A 141 48.15 -42.50 9.54
C HIS A 141 49.01 -43.65 10.10
N THR A 142 49.92 -44.19 9.28
CA THR A 142 50.81 -45.29 9.65
C THR A 142 51.66 -44.94 10.87
N ASN A 143 51.65 -45.82 11.91
CA ASN A 143 52.28 -45.61 13.23
C ASN A 143 51.99 -44.22 13.78
N SER A 144 50.76 -43.76 13.67
CA SER A 144 50.35 -42.39 14.01
C SER A 144 48.89 -42.37 14.51
N TYR A 145 48.20 -41.25 14.37
CA TYR A 145 46.82 -41.09 14.80
C TYR A 145 46.10 -40.09 13.94
N TYR A 146 44.77 -40.08 14.01
CA TYR A 146 43.93 -39.01 13.55
C TYR A 146 42.87 -38.64 14.62
N LEU A 147 42.49 -37.40 14.65
CA LEU A 147 41.43 -36.87 15.52
C LEU A 147 40.49 -36.02 14.68
N ARG A 148 39.19 -36.13 14.93
CA ARG A 148 38.20 -35.22 14.33
C ARG A 148 38.34 -33.81 14.94
N ASN A 149 38.24 -32.79 14.11
CA ASN A 149 38.26 -31.42 14.60
C ASN A 149 37.00 -31.14 15.43
N ASN A 150 37.11 -30.33 16.45
CA ASN A 150 35.97 -29.94 17.28
C ASN A 150 34.89 -29.22 16.44
N GLY A 151 33.62 -29.46 16.72
CA GLY A 151 32.48 -28.90 16.01
C GLY A 151 32.08 -29.64 14.72
N GLU A 152 32.90 -30.62 14.24
CA GLU A 152 32.56 -31.35 13.04
C GLU A 152 31.53 -32.46 13.33
N THR A 153 30.43 -32.50 12.60
CA THR A 153 29.36 -33.48 12.78
C THR A 153 29.61 -34.81 12.03
N ALA A 154 28.76 -35.82 12.25
CA ALA A 154 28.77 -37.06 11.46
C ALA A 154 28.52 -36.76 9.97
N ASN A 155 29.27 -37.44 9.10
CA ASN A 155 29.35 -37.06 7.67
C ASN A 155 28.51 -37.93 6.72
N ALA A 156 27.69 -38.85 7.24
CA ALA A 156 26.84 -39.74 6.46
C ALA A 156 27.61 -40.50 5.32
N GLY A 157 28.88 -40.77 5.55
CA GLY A 157 29.76 -41.43 4.58
C GLY A 157 30.50 -40.53 3.60
N ASN A 158 30.40 -39.19 3.75
CA ASN A 158 31.09 -38.19 2.92
C ASN A 158 32.36 -37.71 3.64
N PHE A 159 33.47 -38.41 3.47
CA PHE A 159 34.73 -38.09 4.12
C PHE A 159 35.41 -36.88 3.50
N ASP A 160 35.82 -35.89 4.35
CA ASP A 160 36.70 -34.77 3.99
C ASP A 160 37.89 -34.75 4.96
N ALA A 161 39.09 -34.86 4.43
CA ALA A 161 40.33 -34.86 5.25
C ALA A 161 40.57 -33.54 5.98
N ASN A 162 39.97 -32.41 5.54
CA ASN A 162 40.08 -31.10 6.20
C ASN A 162 39.40 -31.08 7.58
N ASN A 163 38.43 -31.98 7.81
CA ASN A 163 37.72 -32.09 9.10
C ASN A 163 38.49 -32.89 10.16
N TRP A 164 39.73 -33.23 9.85
CA TRP A 164 40.54 -34.08 10.71
C TRP A 164 41.94 -33.54 10.91
N THR A 165 42.49 -33.80 12.09
CA THR A 165 43.90 -33.55 12.44
C THR A 165 44.63 -34.87 12.43
N PHE A 166 45.74 -34.94 11.71
CA PHE A 166 46.59 -36.11 11.58
C PHE A 166 47.92 -35.92 12.30
N GLY A 167 48.34 -36.93 13.04
CA GLY A 167 49.74 -37.04 13.46
C GLY A 167 50.65 -37.22 12.24
N ALA A 168 51.90 -36.78 12.33
CA ALA A 168 52.88 -37.08 11.31
C ALA A 168 53.05 -38.63 11.17
N LEU A 169 53.38 -39.14 9.99
CA LEU A 169 53.66 -40.55 9.78
C LEU A 169 54.80 -40.97 10.70
N ASP A 170 54.71 -42.17 11.30
CA ASP A 170 55.63 -42.74 12.27
C ASP A 170 55.82 -41.88 13.56
N ALA A 171 54.89 -40.94 13.86
CA ALA A 171 54.95 -40.07 15.03
C ALA A 171 54.92 -40.84 16.36
N LEU A 172 54.40 -42.05 16.37
CA LEU A 172 54.29 -42.87 17.57
C LEU A 172 55.37 -43.93 17.65
N ASP A 173 56.31 -43.98 16.68
CA ASP A 173 57.41 -44.98 16.68
C ASP A 173 58.24 -44.89 17.97
N ASN A 174 58.37 -46.02 18.66
CA ASN A 174 59.04 -46.20 19.94
C ASN A 174 58.39 -45.40 21.13
N GLU A 175 57.21 -44.81 20.89
CA GLU A 175 56.44 -44.19 21.95
C GLU A 175 55.55 -45.21 22.66
N GLY A 176 54.79 -44.77 23.69
CA GLY A 176 53.98 -45.66 24.54
C GLY A 176 54.79 -46.27 25.70
N THR A 177 54.12 -46.52 26.83
CA THR A 177 54.68 -47.16 27.99
C THR A 177 55.16 -48.57 27.69
N CYS A 178 54.52 -49.27 26.71
CA CYS A 178 54.89 -50.57 26.23
C CYS A 178 56.29 -50.63 25.62
N ASN A 179 56.77 -49.56 25.05
CA ASN A 179 58.14 -49.44 24.47
C ASN A 179 59.07 -48.66 25.39
N GLY A 180 58.59 -48.19 26.53
CA GLY A 180 59.32 -47.31 27.44
C GLY A 180 59.45 -45.84 26.97
N GLY A 181 58.63 -45.47 25.97
CA GLY A 181 58.51 -44.13 25.43
C GLY A 181 57.50 -43.25 26.21
N THR A 182 57.11 -42.16 25.62
CA THR A 182 56.07 -41.25 26.14
C THR A 182 54.73 -41.96 26.17
N PRO A 183 53.93 -41.92 27.26
CA PRO A 183 52.61 -42.52 27.29
C PRO A 183 51.75 -41.94 26.18
N LEU A 184 50.94 -42.79 25.48
CA LEU A 184 50.19 -42.35 24.29
C LEU A 184 49.15 -41.30 24.62
N ASN A 185 48.58 -41.20 25.82
CA ASN A 185 47.64 -40.17 26.25
C ASN A 185 48.28 -38.79 26.38
N GLN A 186 49.59 -38.68 26.30
CA GLN A 186 50.27 -37.38 26.23
C GLN A 186 50.54 -36.91 24.80
N LEU A 187 50.35 -37.80 23.82
CA LEU A 187 50.58 -37.54 22.39
C LEU A 187 49.29 -37.53 21.58
N VAL A 188 48.28 -38.33 21.95
CA VAL A 188 47.00 -38.46 21.29
C VAL A 188 45.91 -38.00 22.25
N ALA A 189 45.17 -36.99 21.85
CA ALA A 189 44.17 -36.32 22.70
C ALA A 189 42.79 -37.04 22.61
N PHE A 190 42.72 -38.34 22.88
CA PHE A 190 41.46 -39.05 23.02
C PHE A 190 40.64 -38.48 24.18
N GLY A 191 39.28 -38.43 24.00
CA GLY A 191 38.36 -37.84 24.96
C GLY A 191 38.34 -36.31 24.95
N SER A 192 38.88 -35.67 23.93
CA SER A 192 38.92 -34.20 23.82
C SER A 192 37.99 -33.59 22.78
N TYR A 193 37.31 -34.39 21.96
CA TYR A 193 36.35 -33.91 20.98
C TYR A 193 35.19 -33.20 21.69
N THR A 194 34.77 -32.06 21.16
CA THR A 194 33.56 -31.31 21.59
C THR A 194 32.64 -31.10 20.40
N PRO A 195 31.34 -31.48 20.50
CA PRO A 195 30.40 -31.29 19.43
C PRO A 195 30.17 -29.78 19.14
N ALA A 196 29.69 -29.47 17.95
CA ALA A 196 29.18 -28.14 17.65
C ALA A 196 28.07 -27.80 18.65
N GLN A 197 28.12 -26.60 19.21
CA GLN A 197 27.00 -26.06 19.98
C GLN A 197 26.01 -25.50 19.00
N THR A 198 24.76 -25.97 18.99
CA THR A 198 23.65 -25.26 18.37
C THR A 198 23.39 -24.06 19.24
N LEU A 199 23.66 -22.87 18.72
CA LEU A 199 23.29 -21.65 19.38
C LEU A 199 21.77 -21.50 19.32
N GLN A 200 21.21 -20.88 20.35
CA GLN A 200 19.79 -20.54 20.39
C GLN A 200 19.57 -19.24 19.61
N GLU A 201 18.44 -19.12 18.92
CA GLU A 201 18.06 -17.91 18.18
C GLU A 201 17.37 -16.91 19.09
N ILE A 202 17.69 -15.63 18.95
CA ILE A 202 17.05 -14.50 19.65
C ILE A 202 16.35 -13.64 18.61
N SER A 203 15.04 -13.39 18.84
CA SER A 203 14.15 -12.60 17.98
C SER A 203 13.25 -11.71 18.81
N PHE A 204 12.66 -10.68 18.19
CA PHE A 204 11.44 -10.07 18.72
C PHE A 204 10.28 -11.07 18.61
N ASP A 205 9.32 -10.98 19.53
CA ASP A 205 8.08 -11.76 19.52
C ASP A 205 7.11 -11.27 18.42
N GLU A 206 7.15 -9.97 18.14
CA GLU A 206 6.32 -9.32 17.13
C GLU A 206 7.21 -8.47 16.21
N ALA A 207 7.05 -8.61 14.89
CA ALA A 207 7.78 -7.84 13.89
C ALA A 207 7.34 -6.36 13.90
N TYR A 208 6.09 -6.08 14.25
CA TYR A 208 5.57 -4.72 14.44
C TYR A 208 4.47 -4.65 15.49
N VAL A 209 4.24 -3.43 15.99
CA VAL A 209 3.11 -3.09 16.87
C VAL A 209 2.65 -1.67 16.57
N SER A 210 1.39 -1.34 16.85
CA SER A 210 0.87 0.03 16.83
C SER A 210 0.59 0.55 18.23
N VAL A 211 0.68 1.86 18.40
CA VAL A 211 0.39 2.55 19.65
C VAL A 211 -0.08 3.98 19.39
N ASN A 212 -1.16 4.42 20.05
CA ASN A 212 -1.54 5.83 20.05
C ASN A 212 -0.56 6.60 20.94
N GLU A 213 -0.21 7.82 20.58
CA GLU A 213 0.78 8.59 21.33
C GLU A 213 0.31 8.94 22.76
N ASP A 214 -0.99 9.05 23.04
CA ASP A 214 -1.55 9.27 24.37
C ASP A 214 -1.42 8.06 25.33
N THR A 215 -0.94 6.90 24.83
CA THR A 215 -0.82 5.65 25.60
C THR A 215 0.21 5.73 26.73
N GLY A 216 1.22 6.60 26.61
CA GLY A 216 2.27 6.85 27.59
C GLY A 216 3.44 5.86 27.58
N SER A 217 3.25 4.59 27.22
CA SER A 217 4.35 3.62 27.04
C SER A 217 3.88 2.33 26.40
N ILE A 218 4.79 1.68 25.68
CA ILE A 218 4.61 0.34 25.11
C ILE A 218 5.71 -0.62 25.62
N THR A 219 5.40 -1.91 25.66
CA THR A 219 6.35 -2.94 26.03
C THR A 219 6.48 -3.95 24.92
N LEU A 220 7.70 -4.18 24.42
CA LEU A 220 8.00 -5.21 23.45
C LEU A 220 8.68 -6.40 24.13
N THR A 221 8.46 -7.58 23.60
CA THR A 221 9.03 -8.84 24.06
C THR A 221 10.16 -9.27 23.11
N VAL A 222 11.28 -9.73 23.70
CA VAL A 222 12.37 -10.39 22.98
C VAL A 222 12.49 -11.80 23.53
N GLU A 223 12.55 -12.78 22.64
CA GLU A 223 12.57 -14.18 23.03
C GLU A 223 13.86 -14.88 22.56
N ILE A 224 14.26 -15.90 23.29
CA ILE A 224 15.29 -16.86 22.87
C ILE A 224 14.63 -18.23 22.70
N SER A 225 14.98 -18.95 21.63
CA SER A 225 14.30 -20.18 21.20
C SER A 225 14.30 -21.31 22.26
N ASP A 226 15.31 -21.37 23.12
CA ASP A 226 15.36 -22.26 24.29
C ASP A 226 16.35 -21.68 25.33
N VAL A 227 16.37 -22.25 26.54
CA VAL A 227 17.29 -21.84 27.58
C VAL A 227 18.75 -22.06 27.09
N PRO A 228 19.59 -21.02 27.06
CA PRO A 228 20.94 -21.12 26.52
C PRO A 228 21.84 -21.94 27.47
N ALA A 229 22.80 -22.65 26.92
CA ALA A 229 23.76 -23.44 27.68
C ALA A 229 24.67 -22.58 28.61
N SER A 230 24.91 -21.33 28.24
CA SER A 230 25.56 -20.29 29.02
C SER A 230 24.82 -18.99 28.82
N ASP A 231 24.94 -18.03 29.76
CA ASP A 231 24.24 -16.75 29.65
C ASP A 231 24.49 -16.10 28.29
N ALA A 232 23.39 -15.86 27.55
CA ALA A 232 23.37 -15.19 26.26
C ALA A 232 22.97 -13.72 26.42
N THR A 233 23.51 -12.86 25.58
CA THR A 233 23.15 -11.42 25.60
C THR A 233 22.86 -10.92 24.20
N VAL A 234 21.98 -9.92 24.12
CA VAL A 234 21.67 -9.18 22.91
C VAL A 234 21.46 -7.71 23.27
N ASP A 235 21.90 -6.80 22.43
CA ASP A 235 21.60 -5.37 22.56
C ASP A 235 20.37 -5.04 21.73
N VAL A 236 19.44 -4.25 22.31
CA VAL A 236 18.32 -3.66 21.61
C VAL A 236 18.61 -2.19 21.37
N ALA A 237 18.67 -1.78 20.14
CA ALA A 237 19.01 -0.41 19.73
C ALA A 237 17.95 0.19 18.80
N VAL A 238 17.91 1.54 18.73
CA VAL A 238 17.08 2.24 17.77
C VAL A 238 17.80 2.34 16.44
N LEU A 239 17.13 1.93 15.35
CA LEU A 239 17.54 2.18 13.98
C LEU A 239 17.20 3.62 13.59
N MET A 240 18.12 4.54 13.87
CA MET A 240 17.90 5.98 13.71
C MET A 240 17.72 6.44 12.26
N ALA A 241 18.24 5.70 11.30
CA ALA A 241 18.15 6.05 9.88
C ALA A 241 16.79 5.67 9.28
N GLU A 242 16.15 4.67 9.85
CA GLU A 242 14.85 4.11 9.43
C GLU A 242 13.67 4.71 10.21
N SER A 243 13.95 5.29 11.40
CA SER A 243 12.90 5.85 12.26
C SER A 243 12.55 7.28 11.83
N THR A 244 11.25 7.54 11.61
CA THR A 244 10.71 8.90 11.47
C THR A 244 10.41 9.53 12.83
N ALA A 245 10.15 8.73 13.86
CA ALA A 245 9.92 9.18 15.23
C ALA A 245 11.16 9.88 15.82
N ILE A 246 10.96 11.03 16.46
CA ILE A 246 12.01 11.88 17.02
C ILE A 246 12.17 11.60 18.51
N ALA A 247 13.41 11.35 18.95
CA ALA A 247 13.72 11.08 20.35
C ALA A 247 13.37 12.28 21.27
N ASN A 248 12.70 12.00 22.40
CA ASN A 248 12.14 12.92 23.37
C ASN A 248 10.97 13.79 22.88
N GLN A 249 10.50 13.61 21.64
CA GLN A 249 9.25 14.13 21.11
C GLN A 249 8.22 12.99 21.01
N HIS A 250 8.51 11.98 20.22
CA HIS A 250 7.60 10.84 19.99
C HIS A 250 7.94 9.62 20.84
N TYR A 251 9.20 9.44 21.26
CA TYR A 251 9.59 8.34 22.13
C TYR A 251 10.75 8.71 23.08
N THR A 252 10.86 7.94 24.16
CA THR A 252 12.06 7.93 25.01
C THR A 252 12.50 6.48 25.23
N TYR A 253 13.62 6.14 24.61
CA TYR A 253 14.33 4.87 24.76
C TYR A 253 15.80 5.07 24.42
N ALA A 254 16.71 4.55 25.25
CA ALA A 254 18.15 4.77 25.09
C ALA A 254 18.92 3.53 24.61
N GLY A 255 18.20 2.43 24.34
CA GLY A 255 18.79 1.11 24.13
C GLY A 255 19.14 0.43 25.45
N GLU A 256 19.15 -0.89 25.45
CA GLU A 256 19.59 -1.70 26.57
C GLU A 256 20.10 -3.08 26.14
N THR A 257 20.88 -3.73 27.00
CA THR A 257 21.36 -5.09 26.80
C THR A 257 20.48 -6.05 27.59
N LEU A 258 19.85 -7.00 26.91
CA LEU A 258 19.09 -8.09 27.53
C LEU A 258 20.03 -9.26 27.81
N THR A 259 19.77 -9.99 28.90
CA THR A 259 20.54 -11.16 29.30
C THR A 259 19.62 -12.34 29.57
N PHE A 260 19.73 -13.39 28.77
CA PHE A 260 19.07 -14.69 28.97
C PHE A 260 20.01 -15.61 29.73
N THR A 261 19.68 -15.89 30.99
CA THR A 261 20.55 -16.71 31.82
C THR A 261 20.31 -18.19 31.56
N SER A 262 21.35 -19.03 31.72
CA SER A 262 21.32 -20.50 31.55
C SER A 262 20.34 -21.25 32.46
N THR A 263 19.60 -20.56 33.30
CA THR A 263 18.54 -21.11 34.17
C THR A 263 17.32 -20.20 34.26
N GLY A 264 17.26 -19.15 33.42
CA GLY A 264 16.25 -18.09 33.47
C GLY A 264 15.06 -18.29 32.53
N SER A 265 14.38 -17.19 32.28
CA SER A 265 13.28 -17.12 31.31
C SER A 265 13.85 -17.09 29.89
N THR A 266 13.12 -17.67 28.95
CA THR A 266 13.35 -17.51 27.52
C THR A 266 12.75 -16.24 26.95
N SER A 267 12.10 -15.41 27.74
CA SER A 267 11.47 -14.16 27.34
C SER A 267 11.94 -13.01 28.22
N GLN A 268 12.26 -11.87 27.63
CA GLN A 268 12.62 -10.61 28.23
C GLN A 268 11.77 -9.50 27.61
N THR A 269 11.63 -8.37 28.30
CA THR A 269 10.84 -7.24 27.80
C THR A 269 11.62 -5.94 27.89
N ILE A 270 11.44 -5.07 26.91
CA ILE A 270 11.85 -3.68 26.93
C ILE A 270 10.63 -2.79 27.08
N THR A 271 10.79 -1.60 27.66
CA THR A 271 9.71 -0.61 27.75
C THR A 271 10.14 0.69 27.10
N ILE A 272 9.33 1.16 26.19
CA ILE A 272 9.52 2.43 25.46
C ILE A 272 8.47 3.40 26.00
N THR A 273 8.89 4.58 26.43
CA THR A 273 7.97 5.66 26.79
C THR A 273 7.54 6.39 25.52
N ILE A 274 6.26 6.58 25.33
CA ILE A 274 5.64 7.35 24.25
C ILE A 274 5.07 8.62 24.91
N PRO A 275 5.69 9.78 24.73
CA PRO A 275 5.18 11.04 25.26
C PRO A 275 4.00 11.52 24.42
N ASP A 276 2.89 11.81 25.06
CA ASP A 276 1.77 12.54 24.48
C ASP A 276 2.23 14.01 24.25
N ASN A 277 2.05 14.52 23.04
CA ASN A 277 2.38 15.89 22.64
C ASN A 277 1.13 16.65 22.19
N THR A 278 1.18 17.78 21.55
CA THR A 278 0.03 18.58 21.06
C THR A 278 0.33 19.20 19.71
N ASP A 279 1.30 18.68 19.01
CA ASP A 279 1.69 19.16 17.69
C ASP A 279 0.97 18.26 16.65
N ALA A 280 0.13 18.83 15.82
CA ALA A 280 -0.52 18.08 14.74
C ALA A 280 0.51 17.68 13.68
N GLU A 281 0.80 16.42 13.55
CA GLU A 281 1.81 15.87 12.65
C GLU A 281 1.38 14.49 12.10
N PRO A 282 1.90 14.04 10.96
CA PRO A 282 1.62 12.70 10.46
C PRO A 282 2.12 11.63 11.43
N ASP A 283 1.53 10.43 11.34
CA ASP A 283 1.98 9.26 12.08
C ASP A 283 3.47 9.02 11.90
N THR A 284 4.11 8.50 12.93
CA THR A 284 5.55 8.25 12.93
C THR A 284 5.87 6.81 13.27
N LEU A 285 7.04 6.34 12.88
CA LEU A 285 7.50 5.00 13.20
C LEU A 285 8.86 5.01 13.91
N LEU A 286 9.03 4.06 14.83
CA LEU A 286 10.26 3.79 15.57
C LEU A 286 10.73 2.38 15.25
N ALA A 287 11.83 2.24 14.51
CA ALA A 287 12.44 0.96 14.21
C ALA A 287 13.48 0.59 15.28
N LEU A 288 13.46 -0.65 15.72
CA LEU A 288 14.36 -1.24 16.69
C LEU A 288 15.06 -2.45 16.10
N GLU A 289 16.34 -2.65 16.44
CA GLU A 289 17.11 -3.78 15.99
C GLU A 289 17.75 -4.56 17.15
N LEU A 290 17.96 -5.85 16.94
CA LEU A 290 18.76 -6.72 17.79
C LEU A 290 20.18 -6.79 17.25
N THR A 291 21.18 -6.48 18.10
CA THR A 291 22.59 -6.45 17.71
C THR A 291 23.50 -7.04 18.80
N ASN A 292 24.79 -7.19 18.49
CA ASN A 292 25.83 -7.60 19.45
C ASN A 292 25.49 -8.86 20.25
N VAL A 293 24.89 -9.86 19.59
CA VAL A 293 24.53 -11.14 20.23
C VAL A 293 25.75 -11.90 20.69
N THR A 294 25.68 -12.51 21.89
CA THR A 294 26.71 -13.41 22.44
C THR A 294 26.10 -14.69 22.98
N ASN A 295 26.77 -15.83 22.74
CA ASN A 295 26.32 -17.19 23.12
C ASN A 295 24.92 -17.56 22.58
N ALA A 296 24.47 -16.87 21.56
CA ALA A 296 23.27 -17.12 20.78
C ALA A 296 23.51 -16.60 19.35
N GLU A 297 22.56 -16.76 18.48
CA GLU A 297 22.52 -16.15 17.14
C GLU A 297 21.23 -15.35 16.97
N LEU A 298 21.17 -14.47 15.98
CA LEU A 298 19.94 -13.72 15.65
C LEU A 298 19.02 -14.63 14.85
N GLY A 299 17.73 -14.63 15.18
CA GLY A 299 16.68 -15.29 14.43
C GLY A 299 16.11 -14.40 13.31
N ASP A 300 14.95 -14.80 12.76
CA ASP A 300 14.35 -14.12 11.61
C ASP A 300 13.87 -12.70 11.96
N ASP A 301 13.17 -12.51 13.08
CA ASP A 301 12.64 -11.22 13.52
C ASP A 301 13.69 -10.42 14.31
N MET A 302 14.72 -9.96 13.63
CA MET A 302 15.78 -9.14 14.25
C MET A 302 15.46 -7.66 14.28
N VAL A 303 14.40 -7.21 13.60
CA VAL A 303 13.88 -5.83 13.60
C VAL A 303 12.43 -5.87 14.06
N SER A 304 12.02 -4.88 14.86
CA SER A 304 10.61 -4.66 15.21
C SER A 304 10.29 -3.17 15.06
N VAL A 305 9.13 -2.87 14.49
CA VAL A 305 8.67 -1.51 14.22
C VAL A 305 7.52 -1.14 15.16
N VAL A 306 7.64 0.01 15.82
CA VAL A 306 6.54 0.62 16.59
C VAL A 306 5.95 1.74 15.75
N TYR A 307 4.74 1.55 15.26
CA TYR A 307 3.94 2.58 14.59
C TYR A 307 3.24 3.43 15.65
N ILE A 308 3.55 4.73 15.68
CA ILE A 308 3.02 5.69 16.64
C ILE A 308 2.00 6.55 15.90
N LEU A 309 0.73 6.44 16.32
CA LEU A 309 -0.40 7.12 15.71
C LEU A 309 -0.66 8.44 16.43
N ASP A 310 -0.64 9.53 15.66
CA ASP A 310 -0.93 10.91 16.11
C ASP A 310 -2.44 11.10 16.31
N ASP A 311 -2.85 11.82 17.36
CA ASP A 311 -4.26 12.09 17.63
C ASP A 311 -4.62 13.59 17.58
N GLU A 312 -3.72 14.46 17.07
CA GLU A 312 -3.94 15.88 16.88
C GLU A 312 -4.12 16.32 15.42
N MET A 313 -3.63 15.56 14.45
CA MET A 313 -3.77 15.88 13.04
C MET A 313 -5.15 15.46 12.52
N HIS A 314 -6.07 16.42 12.51
CA HIS A 314 -7.47 16.19 12.15
C HIS A 314 -7.81 16.52 10.70
N ALA A 315 -8.79 15.81 10.17
CA ALA A 315 -9.45 16.13 8.91
C ALA A 315 -10.06 17.55 8.92
N PRO A 316 -10.20 18.20 7.76
CA PRO A 316 -10.89 19.48 7.70
C PRO A 316 -12.35 19.33 8.14
N THR A 317 -12.81 20.25 8.99
CA THR A 317 -14.20 20.24 9.48
C THR A 317 -15.17 20.64 8.39
N ALA A 318 -16.20 19.85 8.13
CA ALA A 318 -17.24 20.13 7.16
C ALA A 318 -18.00 21.43 7.49
N ALA A 319 -18.18 22.29 6.49
CA ALA A 319 -18.94 23.53 6.61
C ALA A 319 -20.46 23.31 6.52
N GLU A 320 -20.90 22.24 5.87
CA GLU A 320 -22.30 21.83 5.67
C GLU A 320 -23.21 22.94 5.07
N ASN A 321 -22.65 23.78 4.20
CA ASN A 321 -23.39 24.90 3.62
C ASN A 321 -24.52 24.45 2.68
N LEU A 322 -24.27 23.39 1.90
CA LEU A 322 -25.23 22.88 0.90
C LEU A 322 -26.27 21.94 1.47
N GLY A 323 -26.06 21.35 2.65
CA GLY A 323 -27.02 20.47 3.32
C GLY A 323 -27.50 19.32 2.43
N ILE A 324 -26.56 18.60 1.82
CA ILE A 324 -26.83 17.55 0.86
C ILE A 324 -27.38 16.30 1.57
N THR A 325 -28.40 15.69 0.95
CA THR A 325 -29.00 14.46 1.49
C THR A 325 -29.29 13.48 0.36
N PHE A 326 -29.02 12.19 0.60
CA PHE A 326 -29.40 11.13 -0.32
C PHE A 326 -30.92 11.08 -0.50
N GLY A 327 -31.37 11.06 -1.75
CA GLY A 327 -32.77 11.07 -2.13
C GLY A 327 -33.29 9.72 -2.61
N ALA A 328 -32.68 9.18 -3.65
CA ALA A 328 -33.07 7.92 -4.28
C ALA A 328 -31.93 7.31 -5.08
N SER A 329 -31.99 5.98 -5.29
CA SER A 329 -31.19 5.27 -6.29
C SER A 329 -32.11 4.51 -7.24
N TYR A 330 -31.75 4.46 -8.51
CA TYR A 330 -32.44 3.74 -9.56
C TYR A 330 -31.49 2.77 -10.23
N SER A 331 -31.79 1.47 -10.22
CA SER A 331 -31.00 0.44 -10.92
C SER A 331 -31.46 0.29 -12.36
N ILE A 332 -30.51 0.35 -13.30
CA ILE A 332 -30.74 0.10 -14.72
C ILE A 332 -31.00 -1.40 -14.93
N GLU A 333 -32.09 -1.74 -15.67
CA GLU A 333 -32.47 -3.12 -15.87
C GLU A 333 -31.42 -3.89 -16.70
N GLY A 334 -30.96 -5.02 -16.19
CA GLY A 334 -30.03 -5.92 -16.90
C GLY A 334 -28.79 -6.29 -16.10
N ASN A 335 -28.50 -5.62 -15.00
CA ASN A 335 -27.34 -5.85 -14.10
C ASN A 335 -26.02 -6.09 -14.85
N ASN A 336 -25.82 -5.41 -15.98
CA ASN A 336 -24.49 -5.31 -16.59
C ASN A 336 -23.84 -4.04 -16.06
N PRO A 337 -22.67 -4.09 -15.45
CA PRO A 337 -21.87 -2.91 -15.14
C PRO A 337 -21.73 -2.03 -16.38
N GLY A 338 -21.67 -0.69 -16.20
CA GLY A 338 -21.45 0.21 -17.32
C GLY A 338 -22.35 1.44 -17.35
N SER A 339 -22.89 1.92 -16.21
CA SER A 339 -23.53 3.24 -16.14
C SER A 339 -22.46 4.31 -15.96
N GLU A 340 -21.78 4.68 -17.04
CA GLU A 340 -20.64 5.58 -16.99
C GLU A 340 -21.08 7.06 -16.96
N ILE A 341 -21.51 7.60 -18.05
CA ILE A 341 -21.79 9.04 -18.19
C ILE A 341 -23.29 9.31 -18.21
N VAL A 342 -23.73 10.32 -17.41
CA VAL A 342 -25.11 10.80 -17.38
C VAL A 342 -25.22 12.23 -17.90
N ALA A 343 -26.24 12.49 -18.74
CA ALA A 343 -26.58 13.84 -19.21
C ALA A 343 -28.04 14.15 -18.92
N HIS A 344 -28.36 15.42 -18.60
CA HIS A 344 -29.70 15.86 -18.23
C HIS A 344 -30.31 16.79 -19.27
N ASP A 345 -31.58 16.56 -19.58
CA ASP A 345 -32.43 17.47 -20.38
C ASP A 345 -33.57 18.05 -19.53
N ALA A 346 -33.41 19.30 -19.14
CA ALA A 346 -34.40 20.03 -18.36
C ALA A 346 -35.72 20.27 -19.12
N ASN A 347 -35.70 20.32 -20.48
CA ASN A 347 -36.86 20.64 -21.27
C ASN A 347 -37.86 19.46 -21.35
N THR A 348 -37.34 18.24 -21.42
CA THR A 348 -38.17 17.02 -21.49
C THR A 348 -38.11 16.22 -20.19
N GLU A 349 -37.44 16.73 -19.16
CA GLU A 349 -37.27 16.10 -17.85
C GLU A 349 -36.75 14.63 -18.00
N ARG A 350 -35.62 14.48 -18.70
CA ARG A 350 -35.01 13.17 -19.02
C ARG A 350 -33.55 13.13 -18.64
N LEU A 351 -33.10 11.92 -18.27
CA LEU A 351 -31.68 11.59 -18.24
C LEU A 351 -31.34 10.69 -19.44
N PHE A 352 -30.13 10.88 -19.95
CA PHE A 352 -29.49 10.02 -20.94
C PHE A 352 -28.27 9.42 -20.26
N VAL A 353 -28.21 8.09 -20.20
CA VAL A 353 -27.13 7.37 -19.51
C VAL A 353 -26.45 6.48 -20.51
N MET A 354 -25.14 6.63 -20.66
CA MET A 354 -24.33 5.70 -21.43
C MET A 354 -24.21 4.39 -20.64
N ASN A 355 -24.48 3.28 -21.32
CA ASN A 355 -24.21 1.96 -20.79
C ASN A 355 -23.16 1.29 -21.70
N SER A 356 -21.90 1.28 -21.25
CA SER A 356 -20.76 0.73 -21.97
C SER A 356 -20.88 -0.77 -22.19
N GLY A 357 -21.30 -1.48 -21.17
CA GLY A 357 -21.42 -2.93 -21.20
C GLY A 357 -22.38 -3.47 -22.27
N ASN A 358 -23.32 -2.63 -22.78
CA ASN A 358 -24.32 -3.01 -23.77
C ASN A 358 -24.25 -2.19 -25.05
N ALA A 359 -23.32 -1.25 -25.22
CA ALA A 359 -23.29 -0.30 -26.33
C ALA A 359 -24.66 0.38 -26.53
N SER A 360 -25.21 0.98 -25.48
CA SER A 360 -26.54 1.59 -25.51
C SER A 360 -26.61 2.89 -24.70
N VAL A 361 -27.58 3.72 -25.05
CA VAL A 361 -27.99 4.88 -24.25
C VAL A 361 -29.36 4.62 -23.67
N GLU A 362 -29.44 4.64 -22.33
CA GLU A 362 -30.70 4.59 -21.60
C GLU A 362 -31.36 5.96 -21.58
N ILE A 363 -32.65 6.03 -21.93
CA ILE A 363 -33.47 7.23 -21.71
C ILE A 363 -34.35 7.00 -20.50
N LEU A 364 -34.17 7.83 -19.48
CA LEU A 364 -34.91 7.73 -18.23
C LEU A 364 -35.86 8.92 -18.04
N ASP A 365 -37.05 8.64 -17.46
CA ASP A 365 -38.02 9.67 -17.04
C ASP A 365 -37.53 10.28 -15.70
N PHE A 366 -37.18 11.57 -15.74
CA PHE A 366 -36.74 12.34 -14.61
C PHE A 366 -37.77 13.38 -14.15
N SER A 367 -39.03 13.27 -14.66
CA SER A 367 -40.11 14.15 -14.22
C SER A 367 -40.45 14.06 -12.74
N ASN A 368 -40.02 13.00 -12.09
CA ASN A 368 -39.94 12.85 -10.64
C ASN A 368 -38.56 12.32 -10.26
N PRO A 369 -37.61 13.20 -9.89
CA PRO A 369 -36.22 12.82 -9.59
C PRO A 369 -36.06 11.77 -8.50
N LEU A 370 -37.02 11.66 -7.59
CA LEU A 370 -36.97 10.68 -6.50
C LEU A 370 -37.69 9.34 -6.87
N ALA A 371 -38.15 9.21 -8.12
CA ALA A 371 -38.81 7.99 -8.62
C ALA A 371 -38.57 7.84 -10.12
N ILE A 372 -37.30 7.71 -10.50
CA ILE A 372 -36.82 7.51 -11.87
C ILE A 372 -37.39 6.22 -12.47
N SER A 373 -37.67 6.24 -13.78
CA SER A 373 -38.11 5.04 -14.52
C SER A 373 -37.57 5.03 -15.94
N SER A 374 -37.36 3.84 -16.51
CA SER A 374 -36.92 3.72 -17.90
C SER A 374 -38.03 4.15 -18.87
N ILE A 375 -37.66 4.92 -19.90
CA ILE A 375 -38.50 5.24 -21.06
C ILE A 375 -38.17 4.27 -22.20
N SER A 376 -36.90 4.20 -22.58
CA SER A 376 -36.43 3.35 -23.70
C SER A 376 -34.91 3.24 -23.68
N THR A 377 -34.39 2.19 -24.30
CA THR A 377 -32.97 1.95 -24.56
C THR A 377 -32.68 2.16 -26.04
N ILE A 378 -31.63 2.91 -26.37
CA ILE A 378 -31.15 3.13 -27.73
C ILE A 378 -29.97 2.21 -27.99
N ASP A 379 -30.14 1.27 -28.91
CA ASP A 379 -29.08 0.33 -29.29
C ASP A 379 -28.10 1.01 -30.25
N LEU A 380 -26.83 1.14 -29.84
CA LEU A 380 -25.71 1.69 -30.63
C LEU A 380 -24.91 0.60 -31.35
N SER A 381 -25.24 -0.68 -31.22
CA SER A 381 -24.49 -1.81 -31.79
C SER A 381 -24.34 -1.79 -33.32
N ALA A 382 -25.14 -0.99 -34.02
CA ALA A 382 -24.95 -0.74 -35.44
C ALA A 382 -23.78 0.20 -35.77
N TYR A 383 -23.27 0.90 -34.78
CA TYR A 383 -22.21 1.94 -34.93
C TYR A 383 -20.92 1.57 -34.20
N GLY A 384 -20.98 0.75 -33.14
CA GLY A 384 -19.83 0.29 -32.38
C GLY A 384 -20.16 -0.95 -31.54
N ALA A 385 -19.19 -1.51 -30.86
CA ALA A 385 -19.34 -2.65 -29.95
C ALA A 385 -19.54 -2.21 -28.50
N SER A 386 -19.05 -1.00 -28.14
CA SER A 386 -19.26 -0.33 -26.87
C SER A 386 -19.50 1.16 -27.09
N GLY A 387 -19.77 1.87 -26.03
CA GLY A 387 -19.79 3.33 -25.98
C GLY A 387 -19.23 3.78 -24.65
N THR A 388 -18.65 4.97 -24.56
CA THR A 388 -17.96 5.50 -23.39
C THR A 388 -18.65 6.76 -22.86
N SER A 389 -19.21 7.61 -23.72
CA SER A 389 -19.72 8.92 -23.31
C SER A 389 -21.01 9.33 -23.98
N VAL A 390 -21.81 10.13 -23.27
CA VAL A 390 -23.03 10.77 -23.78
C VAL A 390 -23.08 12.24 -23.33
N ALA A 391 -23.45 13.13 -24.22
CA ALA A 391 -23.66 14.55 -23.92
C ALA A 391 -24.98 15.06 -24.47
N TYR A 392 -25.53 16.08 -23.80
CA TYR A 392 -26.77 16.75 -24.21
C TYR A 392 -26.59 18.26 -24.36
N HIS A 393 -27.13 18.81 -25.43
CA HIS A 393 -27.26 20.26 -25.60
C HIS A 393 -28.44 20.61 -26.53
N ASN A 394 -29.33 21.47 -26.09
CA ASN A 394 -30.41 22.04 -26.91
C ASN A 394 -31.22 21.04 -27.77
N ASN A 395 -31.78 20.00 -27.15
CA ASN A 395 -32.54 18.89 -27.76
C ASN A 395 -31.70 17.98 -28.70
N VAL A 396 -30.40 18.02 -28.57
CA VAL A 396 -29.50 17.08 -29.28
C VAL A 396 -28.77 16.27 -28.23
N VAL A 397 -28.81 14.97 -28.39
CA VAL A 397 -28.01 13.98 -27.66
C VAL A 397 -26.89 13.51 -28.58
N ALA A 398 -25.68 13.49 -28.11
CA ALA A 398 -24.54 12.94 -28.81
C ALA A 398 -23.98 11.76 -27.98
N ALA A 399 -23.64 10.66 -28.62
CA ALA A 399 -23.07 9.48 -27.95
C ALA A 399 -21.89 8.94 -28.73
N THR A 400 -20.88 8.42 -28.06
CA THR A 400 -19.76 7.71 -28.65
C THR A 400 -20.14 6.28 -29.01
N ALA A 401 -19.49 5.74 -30.02
CA ALA A 401 -19.57 4.32 -30.38
C ALA A 401 -18.18 3.85 -30.80
N VAL A 402 -17.63 2.92 -30.01
CA VAL A 402 -16.30 2.36 -30.15
C VAL A 402 -16.38 1.04 -30.92
N PRO A 403 -15.59 0.82 -31.98
CA PRO A 403 -15.57 -0.48 -32.66
C PRO A 403 -14.94 -1.57 -31.79
N SER A 404 -15.22 -2.84 -32.12
CA SER A 404 -14.63 -3.98 -31.38
C SER A 404 -13.10 -4.07 -31.44
N ASP A 405 -12.49 -3.44 -32.40
CA ASP A 405 -11.05 -3.18 -32.49
C ASP A 405 -10.87 -1.71 -32.15
N LYS A 406 -10.49 -1.43 -30.89
CA LYS A 406 -10.37 -0.08 -30.33
C LYS A 406 -9.31 0.78 -31.04
N THR A 407 -8.39 0.16 -31.75
CA THR A 407 -7.38 0.87 -32.54
C THR A 407 -7.92 1.51 -33.82
N LEU A 408 -9.20 1.23 -34.17
CA LEU A 408 -9.86 1.81 -35.34
C LEU A 408 -10.68 3.04 -34.93
N ASN A 409 -10.89 3.92 -35.88
CA ASN A 409 -11.71 5.12 -35.70
C ASN A 409 -13.11 4.80 -35.19
N GLY A 410 -13.52 5.48 -34.13
CA GLY A 410 -14.88 5.41 -33.61
C GLY A 410 -15.86 6.34 -34.31
N THR A 411 -17.08 6.39 -33.80
CA THR A 411 -18.20 7.14 -34.38
C THR A 411 -18.89 7.95 -33.30
N VAL A 412 -19.28 9.19 -33.60
CA VAL A 412 -20.25 9.95 -32.80
C VAL A 412 -21.62 9.85 -33.46
N VAL A 413 -22.61 9.44 -32.68
CA VAL A 413 -24.02 9.29 -33.09
C VAL A 413 -24.81 10.45 -32.50
N PHE A 414 -25.38 11.29 -33.36
CA PHE A 414 -26.26 12.40 -32.96
C PHE A 414 -27.72 11.96 -33.04
N MET A 415 -28.49 12.24 -32.01
CA MET A 415 -29.89 11.84 -31.86
C MET A 415 -30.73 13.01 -31.36
N ASP A 416 -32.04 12.94 -31.55
CA ASP A 416 -32.96 13.76 -30.79
C ASP A 416 -33.27 13.15 -29.42
N THR A 417 -34.01 13.85 -28.57
CA THR A 417 -34.35 13.39 -27.22
C THR A 417 -35.27 12.20 -27.16
N ASP A 418 -35.84 11.74 -28.26
CA ASP A 418 -36.60 10.49 -28.40
C ASP A 418 -35.71 9.32 -28.91
N GLY A 419 -34.40 9.58 -29.13
CA GLY A 419 -33.42 8.60 -29.58
C GLY A 419 -33.42 8.37 -31.11
N VAL A 420 -34.06 9.24 -31.88
CA VAL A 420 -34.03 9.12 -33.35
C VAL A 420 -32.70 9.67 -33.87
N VAL A 421 -31.92 8.79 -34.51
CA VAL A 421 -30.63 9.18 -35.07
C VAL A 421 -30.82 10.24 -36.17
N LEU A 422 -30.11 11.37 -36.00
CA LEU A 422 -30.13 12.52 -36.91
C LEU A 422 -28.96 12.46 -37.89
N SER A 423 -27.77 12.14 -37.43
CA SER A 423 -26.56 11.97 -38.24
C SER A 423 -25.49 11.20 -37.48
N THR A 424 -24.44 10.78 -38.20
CA THR A 424 -23.22 10.18 -37.61
C THR A 424 -21.98 10.73 -38.30
N VAL A 425 -20.88 10.82 -37.57
CA VAL A 425 -19.55 11.17 -38.12
C VAL A 425 -18.49 10.30 -37.49
N ASN A 426 -17.42 9.98 -38.23
CA ASN A 426 -16.27 9.26 -37.66
C ASN A 426 -15.37 10.26 -36.96
N VAL A 427 -14.74 9.81 -35.89
CA VAL A 427 -13.77 10.52 -35.04
C VAL A 427 -12.47 9.73 -34.93
N GLY A 428 -11.60 9.96 -33.95
CA GLY A 428 -10.37 9.20 -33.75
C GLY A 428 -10.58 7.78 -33.21
N ALA A 429 -9.49 7.09 -32.93
CA ALA A 429 -9.51 5.77 -32.29
C ALA A 429 -9.85 5.92 -30.82
N LEU A 430 -10.66 5.00 -30.30
CA LEU A 430 -11.16 4.99 -28.94
C LEU A 430 -11.65 6.38 -28.49
N PRO A 431 -12.81 6.87 -29.02
CA PRO A 431 -13.42 8.09 -28.51
C PRO A 431 -13.91 7.84 -27.08
N ASP A 432 -13.28 8.48 -26.13
CA ASP A 432 -13.60 8.32 -24.73
C ASP A 432 -14.68 9.34 -24.30
N MET A 433 -14.33 10.58 -24.12
CA MET A 433 -15.25 11.61 -23.61
C MET A 433 -15.71 12.57 -24.70
N ILE A 434 -16.99 13.00 -24.62
CA ILE A 434 -17.56 14.01 -25.50
C ILE A 434 -18.19 15.14 -24.72
N THR A 435 -18.03 16.37 -25.20
CA THR A 435 -18.66 17.55 -24.62
C THR A 435 -19.05 18.63 -25.65
N PHE A 436 -20.18 19.29 -25.44
CA PHE A 436 -20.52 20.47 -26.23
C PHE A 436 -19.80 21.70 -25.73
N SER A 437 -19.38 22.57 -26.65
CA SER A 437 -18.98 23.92 -26.25
C SER A 437 -20.17 24.66 -25.62
N PRO A 438 -19.96 25.55 -24.61
CA PRO A 438 -21.04 26.27 -23.94
C PRO A 438 -21.98 27.03 -24.87
N ASP A 439 -21.47 27.51 -26.01
CA ASP A 439 -22.28 28.17 -27.05
C ASP A 439 -23.02 27.19 -27.99
N GLY A 440 -22.80 25.88 -27.84
CA GLY A 440 -23.44 24.82 -28.65
C GLY A 440 -23.01 24.77 -30.11
N THR A 441 -21.96 25.52 -30.51
CA THR A 441 -21.52 25.57 -31.92
C THR A 441 -20.57 24.46 -32.28
N LYS A 442 -19.97 23.77 -31.31
CA LYS A 442 -19.02 22.67 -31.46
C LYS A 442 -19.36 21.51 -30.53
N LEU A 443 -19.00 20.32 -30.94
CA LEU A 443 -18.81 19.15 -30.07
C LEU A 443 -17.34 18.74 -30.13
N LEU A 444 -16.74 18.55 -28.97
CA LEU A 444 -15.37 18.04 -28.83
C LEU A 444 -15.42 16.59 -28.44
N VAL A 445 -14.43 15.82 -28.91
CA VAL A 445 -14.25 14.41 -28.56
C VAL A 445 -12.79 14.18 -28.24
N ALA A 446 -12.51 13.67 -27.08
CA ALA A 446 -11.22 13.08 -26.74
C ALA A 446 -11.18 11.68 -27.38
N ASN A 447 -10.12 11.38 -28.09
CA ASN A 447 -9.88 10.06 -28.67
C ASN A 447 -8.53 9.62 -28.16
N GLU A 448 -8.53 8.70 -27.23
CA GLU A 448 -7.32 8.27 -26.53
C GLU A 448 -6.26 7.75 -27.51
N GLY A 449 -6.69 6.85 -28.41
CA GLY A 449 -5.74 6.23 -29.31
C GLY A 449 -4.93 5.11 -28.64
N GLU A 450 -5.47 4.48 -27.63
CA GLU A 450 -4.80 3.37 -26.94
C GLU A 450 -4.27 2.29 -27.88
N PRO A 451 -3.11 1.69 -27.60
CA PRO A 451 -2.58 0.55 -28.36
C PRO A 451 -3.44 -0.71 -28.18
N ASN A 452 -3.20 -1.67 -29.05
CA ASN A 452 -3.71 -3.02 -28.82
C ASN A 452 -2.84 -3.74 -27.78
N SER A 453 -3.35 -4.87 -27.20
CA SER A 453 -2.73 -5.56 -26.08
C SER A 453 -1.26 -5.99 -26.29
N ASP A 454 -0.83 -6.18 -27.53
CA ASP A 454 0.56 -6.57 -27.86
C ASP A 454 1.42 -5.41 -28.40
N TYR A 455 0.93 -4.15 -28.35
CA TYR A 455 1.61 -2.94 -28.86
C TYR A 455 2.05 -3.04 -30.34
N SER A 456 1.40 -3.92 -31.13
CA SER A 456 1.70 -4.03 -32.56
C SER A 456 0.98 -2.98 -33.41
N VAL A 457 -0.06 -2.36 -32.88
CA VAL A 457 -0.81 -1.23 -33.43
C VAL A 457 -1.00 -0.22 -32.30
N ASP A 458 -0.50 0.99 -32.54
CA ASP A 458 -0.53 2.10 -31.58
C ASP A 458 -1.02 3.34 -32.35
N PRO A 459 -2.30 3.70 -32.23
CA PRO A 459 -2.87 4.85 -32.93
C PRO A 459 -2.43 6.16 -32.27
N GLU A 460 -2.43 7.25 -33.03
CA GLU A 460 -2.23 8.59 -32.47
C GLU A 460 -3.43 9.00 -31.61
N GLY A 461 -3.18 9.53 -30.42
CA GLY A 461 -4.18 10.27 -29.63
C GLY A 461 -4.59 11.56 -30.37
N THR A 462 -5.87 11.89 -30.33
CA THR A 462 -6.40 13.05 -31.08
C THR A 462 -7.57 13.70 -30.38
N ILE A 463 -7.84 14.98 -30.68
CA ILE A 463 -9.08 15.65 -30.31
C ILE A 463 -9.88 15.95 -31.58
N SER A 464 -11.10 15.40 -31.67
CA SER A 464 -12.00 15.71 -32.79
C SER A 464 -12.90 16.90 -32.45
N VAL A 465 -12.87 17.94 -33.25
CA VAL A 465 -13.76 19.10 -33.12
C VAL A 465 -14.80 19.06 -34.25
N ILE A 466 -16.08 18.96 -33.89
CA ILE A 466 -17.21 18.85 -34.83
C ILE A 466 -17.94 20.19 -34.90
N ASP A 467 -17.96 20.83 -36.06
CA ASP A 467 -18.67 22.09 -36.30
C ASP A 467 -20.17 21.83 -36.46
N LEU A 468 -20.96 22.34 -35.51
CA LEU A 468 -22.43 22.20 -35.45
C LEU A 468 -23.19 23.42 -35.98
N THR A 469 -22.52 24.45 -36.46
CA THR A 469 -23.13 25.73 -36.86
C THR A 469 -24.19 25.62 -37.95
N ASN A 470 -24.16 24.56 -38.76
CA ASN A 470 -25.14 24.27 -39.81
C ASN A 470 -26.27 23.31 -39.38
N GLY A 471 -26.32 22.97 -38.09
CA GLY A 471 -27.26 22.05 -37.48
C GLY A 471 -26.92 20.56 -37.73
N VAL A 472 -27.15 19.74 -36.69
CA VAL A 472 -26.71 18.33 -36.62
C VAL A 472 -27.25 17.44 -37.73
N ALA A 473 -28.44 17.68 -38.22
CA ALA A 473 -29.07 16.87 -39.33
C ALA A 473 -28.34 17.05 -40.67
N ASN A 474 -27.47 18.03 -40.82
CA ASN A 474 -26.69 18.32 -42.01
C ASN A 474 -25.21 17.90 -41.92
N LEU A 475 -24.81 17.25 -40.83
CA LEU A 475 -23.41 16.89 -40.60
C LEU A 475 -22.91 15.89 -41.65
N THR A 476 -21.67 16.08 -42.01
CA THR A 476 -20.88 15.21 -42.89
C THR A 476 -19.48 15.12 -42.31
N GLN A 477 -18.67 14.20 -42.80
CA GLN A 477 -17.26 14.09 -42.37
C GLN A 477 -16.46 15.40 -42.56
N ALA A 478 -16.87 16.30 -43.46
CA ALA A 478 -16.22 17.60 -43.67
C ALA A 478 -16.41 18.59 -42.52
N ASN A 479 -17.31 18.30 -41.57
CA ASN A 479 -17.53 19.11 -40.37
C ASN A 479 -16.61 18.72 -39.22
N VAL A 480 -15.88 17.60 -39.34
CA VAL A 480 -14.94 17.10 -38.32
C VAL A 480 -13.53 17.61 -38.62
N THR A 481 -12.91 18.25 -37.65
CA THR A 481 -11.50 18.62 -37.69
C THR A 481 -10.78 17.79 -36.62
N SER A 482 -9.85 16.93 -37.01
CA SER A 482 -9.01 16.20 -36.07
C SER A 482 -7.78 17.04 -35.74
N LEU A 483 -7.58 17.34 -34.46
CA LEU A 483 -6.37 17.95 -33.89
C LEU A 483 -5.48 16.82 -33.41
N ASN A 484 -4.19 16.87 -33.72
CA ASN A 484 -3.23 15.84 -33.37
C ASN A 484 -1.97 16.42 -32.73
N PHE A 485 -1.15 15.59 -32.14
CA PHE A 485 0.04 15.98 -31.41
C PHE A 485 1.33 15.92 -32.28
N ASN A 486 1.27 15.65 -33.58
CA ASN A 486 2.46 15.50 -34.42
C ASN A 486 3.41 16.71 -34.39
N ALA A 487 2.90 17.92 -34.09
CA ALA A 487 3.75 19.11 -33.95
C ALA A 487 4.71 19.01 -32.73
N PHE A 488 4.43 18.14 -31.80
CA PHE A 488 5.18 17.93 -30.57
C PHE A 488 6.18 16.75 -30.66
N ASP A 489 6.13 15.88 -31.67
CA ASP A 489 7.05 14.74 -31.85
C ASP A 489 8.52 15.13 -31.75
N THR A 490 8.89 16.30 -32.26
CA THR A 490 10.26 16.79 -32.17
C THR A 490 10.64 17.39 -30.82
N GLN A 491 9.69 17.48 -29.91
CA GLN A 491 9.83 18.09 -28.58
C GLN A 491 9.89 17.06 -27.44
N ALA A 492 9.89 15.76 -27.74
CA ALA A 492 9.87 14.68 -26.74
C ALA A 492 10.89 14.87 -25.60
N VAL A 493 12.13 15.27 -25.92
CA VAL A 493 13.19 15.52 -24.92
C VAL A 493 12.83 16.69 -23.99
N GLN A 494 12.21 17.74 -24.53
CA GLN A 494 11.82 18.90 -23.75
C GLN A 494 10.59 18.57 -22.88
N LEU A 495 9.59 17.92 -23.44
CA LEU A 495 8.40 17.51 -22.72
C LEU A 495 8.74 16.61 -21.52
N LYS A 496 9.62 15.61 -21.73
CA LYS A 496 10.15 14.79 -20.64
C LYS A 496 10.89 15.62 -19.58
N ALA A 497 11.70 16.57 -20.00
CA ALA A 497 12.43 17.45 -19.07
C ALA A 497 11.49 18.40 -18.30
N ASP A 498 10.34 18.73 -18.86
CA ASP A 498 9.30 19.53 -18.23
C ASP A 498 8.37 18.67 -17.35
N GLY A 499 8.55 17.34 -17.33
CA GLY A 499 7.82 16.40 -16.47
C GLY A 499 6.60 15.74 -17.12
N VAL A 500 6.41 15.89 -18.45
CA VAL A 500 5.40 15.12 -19.20
C VAL A 500 5.93 13.71 -19.41
N ARG A 501 5.13 12.70 -19.05
CA ARG A 501 5.50 11.31 -19.22
C ARG A 501 5.28 10.89 -20.67
N ILE A 502 6.35 10.47 -21.34
CA ILE A 502 6.37 9.91 -22.71
C ILE A 502 7.15 8.60 -22.62
N PHE A 503 6.50 7.48 -22.52
CA PHE A 503 7.13 6.23 -22.07
C PHE A 503 6.66 4.98 -22.82
N GLY A 504 5.64 5.06 -23.66
CA GLY A 504 5.16 3.94 -24.47
C GLY A 504 6.27 3.29 -25.32
N PRO A 505 6.26 1.97 -25.50
CA PRO A 505 7.29 1.22 -26.21
C PRO A 505 7.50 1.67 -27.66
N ASN A 506 8.53 2.44 -27.92
CA ASN A 506 8.89 3.05 -29.21
C ASN A 506 7.88 4.06 -29.77
N ALA A 507 6.94 4.54 -28.96
CA ALA A 507 5.94 5.51 -29.38
C ALA A 507 6.57 6.87 -29.72
N SER A 508 6.01 7.56 -30.70
CA SER A 508 6.21 9.00 -30.88
C SER A 508 5.45 9.76 -29.79
N VAL A 509 5.64 11.07 -29.67
CA VAL A 509 4.83 11.87 -28.74
C VAL A 509 3.35 11.79 -29.12
N SER A 510 3.03 11.81 -30.41
CA SER A 510 1.66 11.74 -30.89
C SER A 510 0.98 10.38 -30.72
N GLU A 511 1.74 9.30 -30.62
CA GLU A 511 1.23 7.95 -30.30
C GLU A 511 1.13 7.74 -28.79
N ASP A 512 1.98 8.39 -27.99
CA ASP A 512 2.06 8.19 -26.54
C ASP A 512 1.10 9.07 -25.73
N LEU A 513 0.58 10.17 -26.32
CA LEU A 513 -0.33 11.06 -25.65
C LEU A 513 -1.78 10.59 -25.84
N GLU A 514 -2.45 10.21 -24.77
CA GLU A 514 -3.80 9.64 -24.72
C GLU A 514 -4.76 10.67 -24.10
N PRO A 515 -5.57 11.40 -24.95
CA PRO A 515 -6.56 12.37 -24.45
C PRO A 515 -7.80 11.69 -23.89
N GLU A 516 -8.24 12.08 -22.67
CA GLU A 516 -9.40 11.51 -21.99
C GLU A 516 -10.49 12.54 -21.75
N TYR A 517 -10.43 13.33 -20.71
CA TYR A 517 -11.53 14.22 -20.34
C TYR A 517 -11.33 15.66 -20.82
N ILE A 518 -12.44 16.34 -21.19
CA ILE A 518 -12.41 17.68 -21.77
C ILE A 518 -13.23 18.66 -20.95
N THR A 519 -12.66 19.82 -20.63
CA THR A 519 -13.41 20.97 -20.17
C THR A 519 -13.26 22.14 -21.16
N VAL A 520 -14.33 22.90 -21.37
CA VAL A 520 -14.34 24.04 -22.29
C VAL A 520 -14.60 25.33 -21.51
N ALA A 521 -13.79 26.35 -21.75
CA ALA A 521 -13.99 27.67 -21.17
C ALA A 521 -15.39 28.23 -21.49
N SER A 522 -15.95 29.00 -20.56
CA SER A 522 -17.30 29.57 -20.68
C SER A 522 -17.47 30.47 -21.91
N ASP A 523 -16.40 31.01 -22.49
CA ASP A 523 -16.39 31.79 -23.72
C ASP A 523 -16.33 30.94 -25.01
N SER A 524 -16.16 29.60 -24.87
CA SER A 524 -16.04 28.64 -25.98
C SER A 524 -14.82 28.86 -26.90
N GLU A 525 -13.78 29.57 -26.41
CA GLU A 525 -12.57 29.88 -27.19
C GLU A 525 -11.38 28.97 -26.84
N THR A 526 -11.34 28.41 -25.62
CA THR A 526 -10.28 27.54 -25.15
C THR A 526 -10.86 26.26 -24.53
N ALA A 527 -10.15 25.13 -24.66
CA ALA A 527 -10.44 23.91 -23.95
C ALA A 527 -9.15 23.35 -23.32
N TRP A 528 -9.30 22.56 -22.27
CA TRP A 528 -8.24 21.79 -21.62
C TRP A 528 -8.64 20.32 -21.63
N VAL A 529 -7.68 19.45 -21.87
CA VAL A 529 -7.87 18.02 -22.02
C VAL A 529 -6.86 17.29 -21.15
N THR A 530 -7.32 16.38 -20.30
CA THR A 530 -6.44 15.50 -19.55
C THR A 530 -5.69 14.53 -20.46
N LEU A 531 -4.45 14.23 -20.10
CA LEU A 531 -3.60 13.21 -20.65
C LEU A 531 -3.12 12.41 -19.44
N GLN A 532 -3.94 11.47 -18.98
CA GLN A 532 -3.86 10.88 -17.65
C GLN A 532 -2.53 10.20 -17.41
N GLU A 533 -2.19 9.15 -18.17
CA GLU A 533 -0.95 8.40 -17.99
C GLU A 533 0.28 9.24 -18.30
N ASN A 534 0.12 10.31 -19.10
CA ASN A 534 1.19 11.26 -19.36
C ASN A 534 1.38 12.31 -18.25
N ASN A 535 0.51 12.32 -17.24
CA ASN A 535 0.50 13.29 -16.13
C ASN A 535 0.54 14.74 -16.63
N ALA A 536 -0.32 15.08 -17.59
CA ALA A 536 -0.29 16.35 -18.32
C ALA A 536 -1.67 16.85 -18.75
N ILE A 537 -1.72 18.11 -19.20
CA ILE A 537 -2.91 18.76 -19.77
C ILE A 537 -2.59 19.31 -21.14
N ALA A 538 -3.40 18.98 -22.15
CA ALA A 538 -3.33 19.61 -23.46
C ALA A 538 -4.20 20.89 -23.51
N VAL A 539 -3.68 21.96 -24.08
CA VAL A 539 -4.38 23.24 -24.25
C VAL A 539 -4.82 23.42 -25.68
N ILE A 540 -6.11 23.66 -25.88
CA ILE A 540 -6.74 23.72 -27.21
C ILE A 540 -7.24 25.15 -27.49
N ASP A 541 -6.76 25.74 -28.57
CA ASP A 541 -7.33 26.97 -29.16
C ASP A 541 -8.49 26.58 -30.08
N LEU A 542 -9.72 26.79 -29.66
CA LEU A 542 -10.94 26.46 -30.40
C LEU A 542 -11.31 27.47 -31.50
N VAL A 543 -10.62 28.63 -31.52
CA VAL A 543 -10.79 29.63 -32.57
C VAL A 543 -9.98 29.29 -33.80
N ASN A 544 -8.73 28.89 -33.57
CA ASN A 544 -7.78 28.51 -34.64
C ASN A 544 -7.72 27.00 -34.90
N LEU A 545 -8.41 26.20 -34.08
CA LEU A 545 -8.48 24.73 -34.12
C LEU A 545 -7.08 24.11 -34.10
N GLN A 546 -6.37 24.29 -33.01
CA GLN A 546 -5.03 23.76 -32.81
C GLN A 546 -4.72 23.47 -31.34
N ILE A 547 -3.88 22.48 -31.09
CA ILE A 547 -3.25 22.24 -29.80
C ILE A 547 -2.10 23.23 -29.65
N THR A 548 -2.09 24.06 -28.62
CA THR A 548 -1.09 25.13 -28.44
C THR A 548 0.01 24.75 -27.49
N ASP A 549 -0.31 24.02 -26.43
CA ASP A 549 0.63 23.68 -25.37
C ASP A 549 0.28 22.31 -24.78
N ILE A 550 1.26 21.68 -24.12
CA ILE A 550 1.14 20.52 -23.25
C ILE A 550 1.80 20.90 -21.93
N TRP A 551 1.04 20.91 -20.85
CA TRP A 551 1.52 21.28 -19.53
C TRP A 551 1.65 20.05 -18.64
N SER A 552 2.84 19.82 -18.06
CA SER A 552 3.03 18.85 -16.99
C SER A 552 2.34 19.31 -15.72
N LEU A 553 1.77 18.38 -14.99
CA LEU A 553 1.12 18.63 -13.70
C LEU A 553 2.11 18.63 -12.51
N GLY A 554 3.34 18.14 -12.72
CA GLY A 554 4.32 17.93 -11.66
C GLY A 554 4.01 16.70 -10.82
N TYR A 555 4.58 16.63 -9.63
CA TYR A 555 4.47 15.47 -8.75
C TYR A 555 4.17 15.91 -7.33
N LYS A 556 3.40 15.11 -6.60
CA LYS A 556 3.05 15.32 -5.20
C LYS A 556 4.15 14.73 -4.32
N ASP A 557 4.80 15.55 -3.52
CA ASP A 557 5.87 15.13 -2.61
C ASP A 557 5.27 14.59 -1.30
N HIS A 558 5.28 13.28 -1.13
CA HIS A 558 4.75 12.61 0.07
C HIS A 558 5.70 12.66 1.27
N SER A 559 6.87 13.27 1.13
CA SER A 559 7.72 13.58 2.28
C SER A 559 7.25 14.79 3.09
N LEU A 560 6.26 15.55 2.56
CA LEU A 560 5.68 16.72 3.22
C LEU A 560 4.51 16.33 4.11
N ALA A 561 4.36 16.99 5.27
CA ALA A 561 3.36 16.65 6.27
C ALA A 561 1.91 16.70 5.75
N GLU A 562 1.61 17.66 4.87
CA GLU A 562 0.30 17.80 4.24
C GLU A 562 -0.05 16.71 3.22
N ASN A 563 0.92 15.88 2.83
CA ASN A 563 0.79 14.85 1.82
C ASN A 563 1.01 13.43 2.36
N ALA A 564 0.81 13.23 3.66
CA ALA A 564 0.84 11.90 4.27
C ALA A 564 -0.19 10.97 3.60
N LEU A 565 0.11 9.67 3.56
CA LEU A 565 -0.78 8.66 2.99
C LEU A 565 -0.62 7.31 3.71
N ASP A 566 -1.64 6.46 3.63
CA ASP A 566 -1.56 5.06 4.02
C ASP A 566 -1.07 4.22 2.83
N THR A 567 -0.01 3.44 3.02
CA THR A 567 0.73 2.78 1.92
C THR A 567 0.60 1.26 1.88
N SER A 568 -0.07 0.65 2.85
CA SER A 568 -0.05 -0.81 2.98
C SER A 568 -1.41 -1.36 3.43
N ASN A 569 -1.79 -2.49 2.90
CA ASN A 569 -2.96 -3.27 3.27
C ASN A 569 -2.65 -4.39 4.31
N GLU A 570 -1.40 -4.53 4.75
CA GLU A 570 -0.96 -5.62 5.61
C GLU A 570 -1.24 -5.36 7.11
N GLN A 571 -1.33 -4.09 7.53
CA GLN A 571 -1.69 -3.78 8.92
C GLN A 571 -3.21 -3.77 9.12
N ASP A 572 -3.66 -4.03 10.37
CA ASP A 572 -5.05 -3.93 10.80
C ASP A 572 -5.44 -2.54 11.35
N PHE A 573 -4.57 -1.53 11.13
CA PHE A 573 -4.77 -0.12 11.51
C PHE A 573 -4.39 0.80 10.34
N ILE A 574 -4.93 2.01 10.32
CA ILE A 574 -4.59 3.05 9.35
C ILE A 574 -3.29 3.72 9.81
N PHE A 575 -2.36 3.97 8.88
CA PHE A 575 -1.08 4.60 9.17
C PHE A 575 -0.79 5.72 8.16
N MET A 576 -1.20 6.94 8.51
CA MET A 576 -1.08 8.14 7.67
C MET A 576 0.27 8.81 7.87
N ALA A 577 1.30 8.31 7.18
CA ALA A 577 2.69 8.72 7.38
C ALA A 577 3.32 9.38 6.13
N ASN A 578 4.47 10.01 6.35
CA ASN A 578 5.29 10.56 5.27
C ASN A 578 6.32 9.55 4.79
N TRP A 579 6.48 9.48 3.46
CA TRP A 579 7.40 8.58 2.80
C TRP A 579 8.27 9.31 1.76
N PRO A 580 9.49 8.85 1.46
CA PRO A 580 10.37 9.48 0.48
C PRO A 580 9.97 9.09 -0.96
N ILE A 581 8.72 9.36 -1.32
CA ILE A 581 8.14 9.01 -2.62
C ILE A 581 7.38 10.20 -3.21
N TYR A 582 7.12 10.13 -4.50
CA TYR A 582 6.28 11.08 -5.23
C TYR A 582 5.01 10.41 -5.73
N GLY A 583 3.87 11.10 -5.67
CA GLY A 583 2.64 10.73 -6.35
C GLY A 583 2.55 11.42 -7.71
N MET A 584 2.24 10.69 -8.75
CA MET A 584 1.89 11.26 -10.06
C MET A 584 0.42 11.65 -10.00
N TYR A 585 0.06 12.91 -10.34
CA TYR A 585 -1.33 13.35 -10.24
C TYR A 585 -2.27 12.55 -11.15
N MET A 586 -1.93 12.39 -12.41
CA MET A 586 -2.60 11.55 -13.42
C MET A 586 -4.15 11.65 -13.32
N PRO A 587 -4.72 12.84 -13.60
CA PRO A 587 -6.15 13.03 -13.46
C PRO A 587 -6.94 12.39 -14.61
N ASP A 588 -8.02 11.68 -14.28
CA ASP A 588 -9.05 11.35 -15.24
C ASP A 588 -9.85 12.60 -15.59
N ALA A 589 -10.68 13.11 -14.70
CA ALA A 589 -11.60 14.19 -14.99
C ALA A 589 -11.05 15.61 -14.75
N ILE A 590 -11.60 16.55 -15.50
CA ILE A 590 -11.28 17.99 -15.43
C ILE A 590 -12.53 18.84 -15.57
N SER A 591 -12.66 19.91 -14.76
CA SER A 591 -13.76 20.88 -14.85
C SER A 591 -13.25 22.31 -14.70
N SER A 592 -13.71 23.25 -15.53
CA SER A 592 -13.24 24.64 -15.50
C SER A 592 -14.29 25.61 -14.98
N TYR A 593 -13.84 26.68 -14.31
CA TYR A 593 -14.70 27.76 -13.83
C TYR A 593 -14.00 29.12 -13.90
N THR A 594 -14.78 30.17 -13.87
CA THR A 594 -14.26 31.55 -13.91
C THR A 594 -14.73 32.33 -12.68
N VAL A 595 -13.82 32.71 -11.82
CA VAL A 595 -14.10 33.52 -10.63
C VAL A 595 -13.25 34.79 -10.64
N ASN A 596 -13.88 35.91 -10.33
CA ASN A 596 -13.24 37.25 -10.33
C ASN A 596 -12.53 37.62 -11.66
N GLY A 597 -12.95 37.02 -12.79
CA GLY A 597 -12.41 37.28 -14.12
C GLY A 597 -11.15 36.47 -14.45
N ASN A 598 -10.74 35.52 -13.59
CA ASN A 598 -9.70 34.56 -13.86
C ASN A 598 -10.35 33.17 -14.03
N THR A 599 -9.86 32.42 -15.00
CA THR A 599 -10.28 31.02 -15.21
C THR A 599 -9.32 30.07 -14.53
N TYR A 600 -9.89 29.06 -13.90
CA TYR A 600 -9.19 27.95 -13.26
C TYR A 600 -9.77 26.63 -13.79
N TYR A 601 -9.02 25.56 -13.69
CA TYR A 601 -9.55 24.21 -13.83
C TYR A 601 -9.22 23.37 -12.59
N VAL A 602 -10.09 22.43 -12.31
CA VAL A 602 -10.03 21.48 -11.19
C VAL A 602 -9.85 20.10 -11.78
N THR A 603 -8.97 19.29 -11.21
CA THR A 603 -8.74 17.91 -11.59
C THR A 603 -9.06 16.97 -10.45
N ALA A 604 -9.60 15.80 -10.76
CA ALA A 604 -9.67 14.66 -9.88
C ALA A 604 -8.48 13.74 -10.22
N ASN A 605 -7.62 13.44 -9.22
CA ASN A 605 -6.31 12.86 -9.47
C ASN A 605 -6.31 11.36 -9.13
N GLU A 606 -6.82 10.56 -10.05
CA GLU A 606 -7.05 9.11 -9.90
C GLU A 606 -5.76 8.30 -9.99
N GLY A 607 -5.12 8.27 -11.18
CA GLY A 607 -3.81 7.67 -11.36
C GLY A 607 -3.76 6.35 -12.12
N ASP A 608 -4.51 6.17 -13.20
CA ASP A 608 -4.49 4.93 -13.96
C ASP A 608 -3.15 4.63 -14.63
N ALA A 609 -2.82 3.35 -14.82
CA ALA A 609 -1.54 2.86 -15.32
C ALA A 609 -1.72 2.05 -16.60
N ARG A 610 -0.67 1.98 -17.43
CA ARG A 610 -0.67 1.15 -18.63
C ARG A 610 -0.36 -0.30 -18.34
N GLU A 611 -1.35 -1.17 -18.55
CA GLU A 611 -1.26 -2.61 -18.41
C GLU A 611 -1.60 -3.32 -19.73
N TYR A 612 -0.60 -3.84 -20.42
CA TYR A 612 -0.76 -4.57 -21.69
C TYR A 612 0.02 -5.88 -21.68
N ASP A 613 -0.36 -6.84 -22.51
CA ASP A 613 0.30 -8.18 -22.59
C ASP A 613 1.83 -8.12 -22.79
N THR A 614 2.34 -7.04 -23.34
CA THR A 614 3.78 -6.85 -23.67
C THR A 614 4.43 -5.66 -22.97
N PHE A 615 3.67 -4.92 -22.20
CA PHE A 615 4.15 -3.77 -21.46
C PHE A 615 3.29 -3.61 -20.18
N GLU A 616 3.93 -3.77 -19.05
CA GLU A 616 3.35 -3.61 -17.72
C GLU A 616 4.16 -2.54 -17.00
N GLU A 617 3.48 -1.51 -16.58
CA GLU A 617 4.11 -0.35 -15.94
C GLU A 617 4.23 -0.53 -14.44
N GLU A 618 3.23 -1.14 -13.83
CA GLU A 618 3.14 -1.34 -12.39
C GLU A 618 4.13 -2.41 -11.90
N VAL A 619 4.81 -2.12 -10.79
CA VAL A 619 5.73 -3.04 -10.13
C VAL A 619 5.68 -2.82 -8.62
N ASP A 620 5.95 -3.88 -7.86
CA ASP A 620 6.22 -3.78 -6.43
C ASP A 620 7.62 -3.21 -6.18
N LEU A 621 7.85 -2.66 -4.99
CA LEU A 621 9.15 -2.07 -4.64
C LEU A 621 10.31 -3.07 -4.77
N GLU A 622 10.07 -4.36 -4.47
CA GLU A 622 11.11 -5.41 -4.54
C GLU A 622 11.62 -5.69 -5.97
N ASP A 623 10.85 -5.29 -6.99
CA ASP A 623 11.24 -5.44 -8.39
C ASP A 623 12.11 -4.28 -8.89
N LEU A 624 12.24 -3.19 -8.10
CA LEU A 624 13.10 -2.05 -8.39
C LEU A 624 14.46 -2.20 -7.72
N ILE A 625 15.52 -1.90 -8.43
CA ILE A 625 16.86 -1.80 -7.86
C ILE A 625 17.09 -0.36 -7.45
N LEU A 626 17.15 -0.07 -6.16
CA LEU A 626 17.31 1.30 -5.66
C LEU A 626 18.78 1.68 -5.58
N ASP A 627 19.11 2.95 -5.87
CA ASP A 627 20.47 3.49 -5.64
C ASP A 627 20.75 3.52 -4.13
N ALA A 628 21.68 2.66 -3.70
CA ALA A 628 22.06 2.52 -2.29
C ALA A 628 22.66 3.81 -1.67
N SER A 629 23.04 4.80 -2.47
CA SER A 629 23.50 6.11 -1.97
C SER A 629 22.33 7.03 -1.61
N VAL A 630 21.15 6.81 -2.19
CA VAL A 630 19.91 7.54 -1.93
C VAL A 630 19.04 6.76 -0.94
N PHE A 631 18.90 5.45 -1.14
CA PHE A 631 18.10 4.55 -0.32
C PHE A 631 18.97 3.49 0.37
N PRO A 632 19.81 3.89 1.36
CA PRO A 632 20.67 2.93 2.08
C PRO A 632 19.88 1.93 2.92
N ASN A 633 18.61 2.19 3.13
CA ASN A 633 17.66 1.41 3.92
C ASN A 633 16.62 0.67 3.05
N GLN A 634 16.94 0.31 1.81
CA GLN A 634 16.03 -0.36 0.88
C GLN A 634 15.26 -1.51 1.54
N SER A 635 15.95 -2.44 2.22
CA SER A 635 15.29 -3.58 2.88
C SER A 635 14.29 -3.20 3.97
N PHE A 636 14.38 -2.00 4.54
CA PHE A 636 13.39 -1.48 5.48
C PHE A 636 12.19 -0.89 4.75
N LEU A 637 12.40 -0.23 3.62
CA LEU A 637 11.31 0.28 2.77
C LEU A 637 10.51 -0.87 2.14
N GLU A 638 11.17 -2.00 1.82
CA GLU A 638 10.56 -3.21 1.25
C GLU A 638 9.73 -4.03 2.25
N ILE A 639 9.70 -3.67 3.54
CA ILE A 639 8.78 -4.29 4.51
C ILE A 639 7.35 -4.08 4.00
N GLU A 640 6.55 -5.16 3.98
CA GLU A 640 5.19 -5.14 3.42
C GLU A 640 4.28 -4.13 4.13
N GLU A 641 4.49 -3.91 5.44
CA GLU A 641 3.78 -2.92 6.24
C GLU A 641 4.25 -1.46 5.97
N ASN A 642 5.32 -1.26 5.23
CA ASN A 642 5.82 0.07 4.85
C ASN A 642 5.46 0.40 3.39
N LEU A 643 6.43 0.24 2.47
CA LEU A 643 6.25 0.50 1.03
C LEU A 643 6.29 -0.78 0.19
N GLY A 644 6.54 -1.94 0.79
CA GLY A 644 6.79 -3.18 0.06
C GLY A 644 5.64 -3.63 -0.84
N LYS A 645 4.41 -3.27 -0.48
CA LYS A 645 3.20 -3.56 -1.28
C LYS A 645 2.73 -2.40 -2.14
N LEU A 646 3.22 -1.18 -1.89
CA LEU A 646 2.80 -0.04 -2.68
C LEU A 646 3.28 -0.17 -4.13
N THR A 647 2.36 0.07 -5.05
CA THR A 647 2.61 0.00 -6.49
C THR A 647 3.38 1.23 -6.99
N PHE A 648 4.46 0.99 -7.74
CA PHE A 648 5.32 2.01 -8.35
C PHE A 648 5.39 1.85 -9.86
N THR A 649 5.74 2.95 -10.57
CA THR A 649 6.09 2.85 -11.99
C THR A 649 7.55 2.43 -12.17
N ASN A 650 7.79 1.56 -13.14
CA ASN A 650 9.14 1.21 -13.59
C ASN A 650 9.67 2.11 -14.73
N THR A 651 8.91 3.14 -15.12
CA THR A 651 9.25 3.99 -16.25
C THR A 651 9.83 5.35 -15.89
N LEU A 652 9.85 5.67 -14.58
CA LEU A 652 10.34 6.94 -14.04
C LEU A 652 11.09 6.71 -12.73
N GLY A 653 12.17 7.48 -12.49
CA GLY A 653 12.93 7.42 -11.24
C GLY A 653 14.40 7.00 -11.40
N ASP A 654 14.76 6.26 -12.44
CA ASP A 654 16.15 6.03 -12.87
C ASP A 654 16.65 7.27 -13.62
N ILE A 655 17.21 8.25 -12.88
CA ILE A 655 17.52 9.58 -13.40
C ILE A 655 18.71 9.56 -14.36
N ASP A 656 19.74 8.77 -14.10
CA ASP A 656 20.97 8.72 -14.86
C ASP A 656 21.02 7.56 -15.86
N ASN A 657 19.99 6.71 -15.88
CA ASN A 657 19.75 5.57 -16.77
C ASN A 657 20.82 4.48 -16.60
N ASP A 658 21.19 4.17 -15.36
CA ASP A 658 22.11 3.09 -15.04
C ASP A 658 21.42 1.80 -14.57
N GLY A 659 20.12 1.86 -14.36
CA GLY A 659 19.25 0.75 -13.95
C GLY A 659 19.03 0.68 -12.45
N GLU A 660 19.50 1.68 -11.69
CA GLU A 660 19.18 1.88 -10.28
C GLU A 660 18.26 3.12 -10.14
N PHE A 661 17.32 3.12 -9.21
CA PHE A 661 16.32 4.17 -9.05
C PHE A 661 16.72 5.14 -7.92
N GLU A 662 16.78 6.45 -8.23
CA GLU A 662 17.05 7.53 -7.28
C GLU A 662 15.78 8.18 -6.74
N GLU A 663 14.65 8.00 -7.41
CA GLU A 663 13.34 8.51 -7.01
C GLU A 663 12.28 7.43 -7.20
N LEU A 664 11.25 7.43 -6.34
CA LEU A 664 10.14 6.50 -6.37
C LEU A 664 8.85 7.23 -6.70
N TYR A 665 8.10 6.74 -7.68
CA TYR A 665 6.86 7.36 -8.16
C TYR A 665 5.69 6.37 -8.08
N ALA A 666 4.71 6.69 -7.22
CA ALA A 666 3.45 5.98 -7.10
C ALA A 666 2.37 6.60 -8.00
N PHE A 667 1.33 5.84 -8.28
CA PHE A 667 0.21 6.26 -9.12
C PHE A 667 -0.82 7.06 -8.35
N GLY A 668 -1.38 8.10 -8.98
CA GLY A 668 -2.41 8.95 -8.44
C GLY A 668 -1.94 9.99 -7.42
N GLY A 669 -2.72 11.06 -7.29
CA GLY A 669 -2.52 12.08 -6.26
C GLY A 669 -3.31 11.82 -4.99
N ARG A 670 -4.28 10.92 -4.99
CA ARG A 670 -5.28 10.69 -3.92
C ARG A 670 -5.94 11.99 -3.46
N SER A 671 -6.12 12.94 -4.39
CA SER A 671 -6.50 14.32 -4.10
C SER A 671 -7.22 14.94 -5.28
N PHE A 672 -7.71 16.17 -5.07
CA PHE A 672 -8.05 17.05 -6.19
C PHE A 672 -7.12 18.25 -6.22
N SER A 673 -6.88 18.80 -7.42
CA SER A 673 -6.03 19.99 -7.58
C SER A 673 -6.76 21.11 -8.30
N ILE A 674 -6.34 22.35 -8.05
CA ILE A 674 -6.81 23.55 -8.78
C ILE A 674 -5.61 24.19 -9.47
N TYR A 675 -5.77 24.54 -10.74
CA TYR A 675 -4.75 25.19 -11.55
C TYR A 675 -5.23 26.51 -12.15
N ASP A 676 -4.33 27.48 -12.25
CA ASP A 676 -4.56 28.70 -13.04
C ASP A 676 -4.56 28.33 -14.53
N ALA A 677 -5.71 28.44 -15.18
CA ALA A 677 -5.91 28.01 -16.56
C ALA A 677 -5.15 28.85 -17.62
N SER A 678 -4.53 29.95 -17.22
CA SER A 678 -3.72 30.78 -18.10
C SER A 678 -2.24 30.38 -18.13
N THR A 679 -1.78 29.62 -17.12
CA THR A 679 -0.36 29.30 -16.92
C THR A 679 -0.11 27.81 -16.68
N GLY A 680 -1.15 27.01 -16.38
CA GLY A 680 -1.01 25.62 -15.93
C GLY A 680 -0.40 25.48 -14.53
N THR A 681 -0.30 26.58 -13.76
CA THR A 681 0.30 26.53 -12.42
C THR A 681 -0.69 26.03 -11.39
N GLN A 682 -0.35 25.00 -10.63
CA GLN A 682 -1.13 24.54 -9.50
C GLN A 682 -1.21 25.63 -8.43
N VAL A 683 -2.42 25.94 -7.97
CA VAL A 683 -2.68 26.95 -6.92
C VAL A 683 -3.18 26.32 -5.63
N TYR A 684 -3.64 25.08 -5.70
CA TYR A 684 -4.08 24.29 -4.55
C TYR A 684 -4.03 22.80 -4.88
N ASP A 685 -3.76 22.00 -3.86
CA ASP A 685 -3.99 20.55 -3.83
C ASP A 685 -4.60 20.21 -2.47
N SER A 686 -5.51 19.23 -2.41
CA SER A 686 -6.17 18.84 -1.16
C SER A 686 -5.31 17.98 -0.23
N GLY A 687 -4.07 17.67 -0.63
CA GLY A 687 -3.13 16.94 0.20
C GLY A 687 -3.65 15.55 0.58
N SER A 688 -3.69 15.26 1.87
CA SER A 688 -4.20 14.01 2.46
C SER A 688 -5.66 14.10 2.91
N ASP A 689 -6.38 15.17 2.53
CA ASP A 689 -7.74 15.42 3.05
C ASP A 689 -8.69 14.23 2.87
N PHE A 690 -8.68 13.59 1.69
CA PHE A 690 -9.65 12.53 1.39
C PHE A 690 -9.48 11.31 2.30
N GLU A 691 -8.25 10.84 2.46
CA GLU A 691 -7.97 9.73 3.37
C GLU A 691 -8.28 10.11 4.81
N ARG A 692 -7.87 11.30 5.29
CA ARG A 692 -8.15 11.75 6.66
C ARG A 692 -9.64 11.96 6.93
N ILE A 693 -10.41 12.47 5.97
CA ILE A 693 -11.86 12.64 6.11
C ILE A 693 -12.53 11.27 6.29
N ILE A 694 -12.10 10.26 5.51
CA ILE A 694 -12.67 8.92 5.60
C ILE A 694 -12.21 8.23 6.88
N GLU A 695 -10.95 8.38 7.28
CA GLU A 695 -10.39 7.84 8.53
C GLU A 695 -11.19 8.32 9.75
N GLU A 696 -11.49 9.62 9.84
CA GLU A 696 -12.21 10.20 10.96
C GLU A 696 -13.74 10.07 10.85
N ASP A 697 -14.29 9.66 9.71
CA ASP A 697 -15.73 9.51 9.58
C ASP A 697 -16.23 8.34 10.44
N PRO A 698 -17.21 8.56 11.35
CA PRO A 698 -17.65 7.52 12.29
C PRO A 698 -18.37 6.34 11.63
N VAL A 699 -18.69 6.41 10.33
CA VAL A 699 -19.37 5.38 9.56
C VAL A 699 -18.45 4.79 8.50
N TYR A 700 -17.83 5.65 7.69
CA TYR A 700 -17.09 5.23 6.50
C TYR A 700 -15.63 4.86 6.77
N ASN A 701 -15.10 5.11 7.99
CA ASN A 701 -13.78 4.59 8.37
C ASN A 701 -13.69 3.05 8.28
N ALA A 702 -14.82 2.35 8.36
CA ALA A 702 -14.87 0.89 8.21
C ALA A 702 -14.55 0.40 6.79
N ILE A 703 -14.60 1.29 5.80
CA ILE A 703 -14.27 1.03 4.39
C ILE A 703 -13.16 1.97 3.90
N PHE A 704 -12.30 2.45 4.79
CA PHE A 704 -11.15 3.27 4.43
C PHE A 704 -10.32 2.56 3.36
N ASN A 705 -10.08 3.23 2.23
CA ASN A 705 -9.39 2.70 1.06
C ASN A 705 -9.85 1.29 0.64
N ALA A 706 -11.15 1.00 0.77
CA ALA A 706 -11.72 -0.25 0.26
C ALA A 706 -11.91 -0.18 -1.26
N THR A 707 -11.84 -1.33 -1.92
CA THR A 707 -12.21 -1.45 -3.33
C THR A 707 -13.73 -1.25 -3.53
N ASP A 708 -14.15 -1.03 -4.77
CA ASP A 708 -15.55 -0.78 -5.16
C ASP A 708 -16.47 -2.00 -5.05
N ASP A 709 -15.94 -3.22 -5.00
CA ASP A 709 -16.71 -4.48 -5.03
C ASP A 709 -16.68 -5.27 -3.71
N GLU A 710 -15.89 -4.85 -2.71
CA GLU A 710 -15.78 -5.52 -1.41
C GLU A 710 -15.51 -4.52 -0.27
N ASN A 711 -16.12 -4.76 0.90
CA ASN A 711 -15.87 -3.96 2.10
C ASN A 711 -14.70 -4.55 2.91
N GLU A 712 -13.51 -4.53 2.35
CA GLU A 712 -12.28 -4.89 3.04
C GLU A 712 -11.49 -3.61 3.36
N LEU A 713 -11.13 -3.44 4.64
CA LEU A 713 -10.40 -2.27 5.09
C LEU A 713 -9.02 -2.22 4.45
N LYS A 714 -8.66 -1.06 3.85
CA LYS A 714 -7.32 -0.76 3.33
C LYS A 714 -6.87 -1.56 2.10
N ASN A 715 -7.72 -2.38 1.45
CA ASN A 715 -7.26 -3.20 0.34
C ASN A 715 -6.85 -2.44 -0.93
N ARG A 716 -6.95 -1.09 -0.93
CA ARG A 716 -6.42 -0.19 -1.97
C ARG A 716 -5.35 0.77 -1.46
N SER A 717 -4.93 0.65 -0.17
CA SER A 717 -3.86 1.49 0.39
C SER A 717 -2.51 1.25 -0.29
N ASP A 718 -2.24 0.01 -0.69
CA ASP A 718 -1.07 -0.44 -1.45
C ASP A 718 -1.11 -0.08 -2.95
N ASN A 719 -2.17 0.59 -3.40
CA ASN A 719 -2.34 1.02 -4.79
C ASN A 719 -2.69 2.52 -4.83
N LYS A 720 -3.84 2.91 -5.40
CA LYS A 720 -4.22 4.32 -5.64
C LYS A 720 -5.13 4.93 -4.54
N GLY A 721 -5.47 4.16 -3.48
CA GLY A 721 -6.28 4.62 -2.35
C GLY A 721 -7.75 4.89 -2.72
N PRO A 722 -8.29 6.10 -2.43
CA PRO A 722 -9.72 6.40 -2.65
C PRO A 722 -10.11 6.58 -4.11
N GLU A 723 -9.15 6.79 -5.02
CA GLU A 723 -9.29 7.00 -6.46
C GLU A 723 -10.31 8.10 -6.80
N PRO A 724 -9.89 9.38 -6.74
CA PRO A 724 -10.74 10.50 -7.19
C PRO A 724 -10.92 10.47 -8.71
N GLU A 725 -12.14 10.17 -9.14
CA GLU A 725 -12.51 9.89 -10.53
C GLU A 725 -13.08 11.12 -11.21
N ALA A 726 -14.32 11.44 -10.96
CA ALA A 726 -15.03 12.52 -11.61
C ALA A 726 -14.98 13.84 -10.83
N VAL A 727 -15.02 14.96 -11.55
CA VAL A 727 -15.18 16.30 -10.94
C VAL A 727 -16.09 17.20 -11.77
N ILE A 728 -17.06 17.83 -11.09
CA ILE A 728 -17.80 18.96 -11.66
C ILE A 728 -17.67 20.18 -10.78
N VAL A 729 -17.68 21.36 -11.43
CA VAL A 729 -17.72 22.64 -10.73
C VAL A 729 -19.04 23.33 -11.03
N GLN A 730 -19.74 23.76 -9.98
CA GLN A 730 -21.03 24.43 -10.10
C GLN A 730 -21.09 25.72 -9.29
N GLU A 731 -21.61 26.80 -9.90
CA GLU A 731 -21.99 28.01 -9.19
C GLU A 731 -23.36 27.84 -8.53
N ILE A 732 -23.42 27.93 -7.20
CA ILE A 732 -24.64 27.82 -6.39
C ILE A 732 -24.72 29.05 -5.50
N ASP A 733 -25.77 29.88 -5.68
CA ASP A 733 -26.01 31.11 -4.91
C ASP A 733 -24.80 32.06 -4.87
N GLY A 734 -23.99 32.10 -5.92
CA GLY A 734 -22.82 32.97 -6.08
C GLY A 734 -21.53 32.49 -5.42
N ALA A 735 -21.50 31.25 -4.95
CA ALA A 735 -20.29 30.52 -4.56
C ALA A 735 -20.04 29.38 -5.54
N TYR A 736 -18.78 29.02 -5.75
CA TYR A 736 -18.39 27.91 -6.61
C TYR A 736 -18.07 26.69 -5.76
N TYR A 737 -18.67 25.55 -6.10
CA TYR A 737 -18.44 24.27 -5.42
C TYR A 737 -17.89 23.26 -6.40
N ALA A 738 -16.85 22.53 -5.97
CA ALA A 738 -16.37 21.33 -6.63
C ALA A 738 -16.99 20.10 -5.96
N PHE A 739 -17.52 19.20 -6.78
CA PHE A 739 -18.01 17.89 -6.37
C PHE A 739 -17.06 16.87 -6.97
N ILE A 740 -16.35 16.12 -6.15
CA ILE A 740 -15.32 15.19 -6.55
C ILE A 740 -15.78 13.78 -6.16
N ALA A 741 -16.05 12.93 -7.14
CA ALA A 741 -16.41 11.53 -6.92
C ALA A 741 -15.18 10.70 -6.57
N LEU A 742 -15.37 9.68 -5.75
CA LEU A 742 -14.34 8.72 -5.35
C LEU A 742 -14.76 7.34 -5.83
N GLU A 743 -14.07 6.77 -6.79
CA GLU A 743 -14.45 5.52 -7.44
C GLU A 743 -14.47 4.35 -6.45
N ARG A 744 -13.38 4.13 -5.72
CA ARG A 744 -13.20 2.91 -4.90
C ARG A 744 -13.96 2.98 -3.57
N VAL A 745 -13.77 4.03 -2.80
CA VAL A 745 -14.47 4.17 -1.52
C VAL A 745 -15.91 4.64 -1.69
N VAL A 746 -16.24 5.09 -2.89
CA VAL A 746 -17.58 5.55 -3.31
C VAL A 746 -17.98 6.90 -2.69
N GLY A 747 -19.05 7.49 -3.23
CA GLY A 747 -19.52 8.79 -2.81
C GLY A 747 -18.78 9.95 -3.44
N PHE A 748 -18.98 11.14 -2.90
CA PHE A 748 -18.28 12.33 -3.40
C PHE A 748 -18.00 13.34 -2.27
N MET A 749 -16.82 13.97 -2.38
CA MET A 749 -16.42 15.11 -1.55
C MET A 749 -16.90 16.41 -2.15
N VAL A 750 -17.21 17.39 -1.31
CA VAL A 750 -17.64 18.71 -1.75
C VAL A 750 -16.78 19.79 -1.11
N TYR A 751 -16.30 20.73 -1.94
CA TYR A 751 -15.50 21.88 -1.49
C TYR A 751 -16.04 23.19 -2.05
N ASP A 752 -16.19 24.23 -1.21
CA ASP A 752 -16.34 25.61 -1.67
C ASP A 752 -14.99 26.11 -2.20
N ILE A 753 -14.90 26.27 -3.51
CA ILE A 753 -13.71 26.71 -4.25
C ILE A 753 -13.81 28.16 -4.74
N THR A 754 -14.72 28.95 -4.17
CA THR A 754 -14.87 30.38 -4.51
C THR A 754 -13.56 31.15 -4.34
N ASN A 755 -12.74 30.74 -3.36
CA ASN A 755 -11.34 31.12 -3.27
C ASN A 755 -10.44 29.94 -3.72
N PRO A 756 -9.92 29.97 -4.96
CA PRO A 756 -9.15 28.83 -5.50
C PRO A 756 -7.83 28.52 -4.75
N ASN A 757 -7.32 29.47 -3.93
CA ASN A 757 -6.09 29.26 -3.15
C ASN A 757 -6.36 28.76 -1.72
N ALA A 758 -7.61 28.65 -1.31
CA ALA A 758 -8.01 28.17 0.01
C ALA A 758 -9.44 27.62 -0.05
N PRO A 759 -9.67 26.51 -0.71
CA PRO A 759 -10.93 25.77 -0.68
C PRO A 759 -11.35 25.43 0.73
N VAL A 760 -12.65 25.26 0.93
CA VAL A 760 -13.25 24.92 2.22
C VAL A 760 -14.07 23.65 2.05
N PHE A 761 -13.74 22.61 2.80
CA PHE A 761 -14.50 21.36 2.79
C PHE A 761 -15.94 21.59 3.25
N ASP A 762 -16.91 21.16 2.44
CA ASP A 762 -18.34 21.29 2.75
C ASP A 762 -18.95 19.99 3.30
N GLY A 763 -18.52 18.84 2.81
CA GLY A 763 -18.97 17.53 3.31
C GLY A 763 -18.59 16.36 2.42
N TYR A 764 -18.69 15.15 2.97
CA TYR A 764 -18.58 13.85 2.28
C TYR A 764 -19.93 13.16 2.26
N TYR A 765 -20.37 12.73 1.10
CA TYR A 765 -21.70 12.15 0.88
C TYR A 765 -21.59 10.81 0.19
N ASN A 766 -22.05 9.76 0.86
CA ASN A 766 -21.95 8.39 0.41
C ASN A 766 -23.19 7.60 0.88
N ASN A 767 -23.58 6.58 0.16
CA ASN A 767 -24.66 5.67 0.55
C ASN A 767 -24.26 4.19 0.46
N ARG A 768 -22.98 3.90 0.32
CA ARG A 768 -22.42 2.54 0.35
C ARG A 768 -22.68 1.89 1.71
N SER A 769 -23.02 0.60 1.71
CA SER A 769 -23.05 -0.23 2.92
C SER A 769 -21.64 -0.37 3.50
N VAL A 770 -21.53 -0.25 4.81
CA VAL A 770 -20.25 -0.42 5.53
C VAL A 770 -20.18 -1.75 6.29
N THR A 771 -20.98 -2.74 5.89
CA THR A 771 -20.95 -4.08 6.53
C THR A 771 -19.59 -4.73 6.22
N PRO A 772 -18.75 -5.03 7.23
CA PRO A 772 -17.41 -5.57 6.99
C PRO A 772 -17.44 -6.92 6.25
N GLY A 773 -16.60 -7.06 5.22
CA GLY A 773 -16.48 -8.27 4.42
C GLY A 773 -17.73 -8.60 3.59
N GLU A 774 -18.58 -7.59 3.30
CA GLU A 774 -19.65 -7.74 2.31
C GLU A 774 -19.03 -7.68 0.91
N ASP A 775 -19.28 -8.70 0.10
CA ASP A 775 -18.76 -8.88 -1.28
C ASP A 775 -19.89 -9.06 -2.31
N ASN A 776 -21.16 -8.91 -1.88
CA ASN A 776 -22.28 -8.99 -2.78
C ASN A 776 -22.68 -7.59 -3.28
N ILE A 777 -22.34 -7.26 -4.51
CA ILE A 777 -22.61 -5.96 -5.15
C ILE A 777 -24.06 -5.47 -4.95
N GLU A 778 -25.07 -6.37 -4.98
CA GLU A 778 -26.47 -5.99 -4.76
C GLU A 778 -26.76 -5.45 -3.34
N ASP A 779 -25.93 -5.79 -2.36
CA ASP A 779 -26.09 -5.42 -0.95
C ASP A 779 -25.16 -4.25 -0.55
N LEU A 780 -24.19 -3.86 -1.42
CA LEU A 780 -23.22 -2.81 -1.15
C LEU A 780 -23.77 -1.38 -1.38
N GLY A 781 -24.81 -1.22 -2.19
CA GLY A 781 -25.39 0.09 -2.52
C GLY A 781 -24.95 0.63 -3.88
N ASP A 782 -24.75 1.94 -3.99
CA ASP A 782 -24.24 2.55 -5.23
C ASP A 782 -22.71 2.49 -5.24
N LEU A 783 -22.09 2.05 -6.36
CA LEU A 783 -20.66 1.70 -6.44
C LEU A 783 -20.03 2.25 -7.71
N ALA A 784 -18.78 2.70 -7.62
CA ALA A 784 -17.99 3.29 -8.70
C ALA A 784 -18.70 4.47 -9.39
N PRO A 785 -18.71 5.63 -8.77
CA PRO A 785 -19.27 6.84 -9.36
C PRO A 785 -18.36 7.41 -10.46
N GLU A 786 -18.77 7.28 -11.72
CA GLU A 786 -18.05 7.72 -12.92
C GLU A 786 -18.39 9.15 -13.34
N SER A 787 -19.59 9.60 -13.14
CA SER A 787 -19.97 10.95 -13.53
C SER A 787 -21.00 11.57 -12.63
N LEU A 788 -20.94 12.91 -12.55
CA LEU A 788 -21.90 13.73 -11.83
C LEU A 788 -22.51 14.78 -12.74
N VAL A 789 -23.80 15.08 -12.53
CA VAL A 789 -24.43 16.23 -13.13
C VAL A 789 -25.24 17.01 -12.09
N TYR A 790 -25.08 18.34 -12.09
CA TYR A 790 -25.92 19.23 -11.30
C TYR A 790 -27.19 19.59 -12.06
N VAL A 791 -28.33 19.50 -11.37
CA VAL A 791 -29.64 19.91 -11.91
C VAL A 791 -30.15 21.08 -11.06
N ALA A 792 -30.34 22.22 -11.71
CA ALA A 792 -30.77 23.45 -11.01
C ALA A 792 -32.21 23.33 -10.46
N PRO A 793 -32.56 24.09 -9.42
CA PRO A 793 -33.92 24.07 -8.83
C PRO A 793 -35.04 24.31 -9.83
N GLU A 794 -34.82 25.16 -10.82
CA GLU A 794 -35.76 25.48 -11.88
C GLU A 794 -35.92 24.40 -12.94
N ASP A 795 -34.98 23.47 -13.01
CA ASP A 795 -34.90 22.44 -14.03
C ASP A 795 -35.42 21.07 -13.56
N ASN A 796 -36.05 21.01 -12.39
CA ASN A 796 -36.62 19.78 -11.83
C ASN A 796 -37.87 20.00 -10.99
N ALA A 797 -38.64 18.93 -10.80
CA ALA A 797 -39.91 18.98 -10.07
C ALA A 797 -39.76 19.15 -8.54
N GLU A 798 -38.64 18.84 -7.97
CA GLU A 798 -38.38 19.00 -6.53
C GLU A 798 -38.17 20.47 -6.14
N GLY A 799 -37.77 21.31 -7.10
CA GLY A 799 -37.50 22.72 -6.87
C GLY A 799 -36.27 22.94 -5.95
N LYS A 800 -35.37 21.98 -5.89
CA LYS A 800 -34.10 21.97 -5.16
C LYS A 800 -32.94 21.71 -6.12
N GLY A 801 -31.75 22.16 -5.77
CA GLY A 801 -30.57 21.65 -6.48
C GLY A 801 -30.43 20.14 -6.30
N LEU A 802 -30.05 19.45 -7.35
CA LEU A 802 -29.80 18.01 -7.30
C LEU A 802 -28.40 17.70 -7.82
N ILE A 803 -27.75 16.71 -7.22
CA ILE A 803 -26.62 15.99 -7.81
C ILE A 803 -27.12 14.62 -8.24
N VAL A 804 -26.97 14.33 -9.52
CA VAL A 804 -27.24 13.02 -10.11
C VAL A 804 -25.90 12.37 -10.40
N VAL A 805 -25.70 11.15 -9.92
CA VAL A 805 -24.46 10.38 -10.04
C VAL A 805 -24.74 9.12 -10.84
N ALA A 806 -23.96 8.84 -11.86
CA ALA A 806 -23.94 7.55 -12.51
C ALA A 806 -22.87 6.68 -11.85
N ASN A 807 -23.25 5.45 -11.50
CA ASN A 807 -22.40 4.51 -10.78
C ASN A 807 -22.22 3.26 -11.63
N GLU A 808 -20.99 3.02 -12.10
CA GLU A 808 -20.69 2.02 -13.11
C GLU A 808 -20.89 0.60 -12.61
N VAL A 809 -20.19 0.22 -11.54
CA VAL A 809 -20.17 -1.16 -11.03
C VAL A 809 -21.54 -1.63 -10.55
N SER A 810 -22.27 -0.76 -9.86
CA SER A 810 -23.64 -1.08 -9.41
C SER A 810 -24.72 -0.91 -10.50
N ALA A 811 -24.39 -0.33 -11.65
CA ALA A 811 -25.32 0.04 -12.72
C ALA A 811 -26.52 0.86 -12.18
N THR A 812 -26.23 1.88 -11.35
CA THR A 812 -27.26 2.69 -10.69
C THR A 812 -27.12 4.19 -11.02
N ILE A 813 -28.24 4.90 -10.90
CA ILE A 813 -28.28 6.36 -10.91
C ILE A 813 -28.73 6.85 -9.54
N SER A 814 -27.87 7.53 -8.83
CA SER A 814 -28.16 8.11 -7.50
C SER A 814 -28.57 9.57 -7.63
N VAL A 815 -29.49 9.99 -6.79
CA VAL A 815 -29.94 11.39 -6.70
C VAL A 815 -29.76 11.89 -5.28
N TYR A 816 -29.01 12.99 -5.14
CA TYR A 816 -28.87 13.72 -3.90
C TYR A 816 -29.55 15.08 -4.00
N THR A 817 -30.23 15.52 -2.94
CA THR A 817 -30.93 16.80 -2.90
C THR A 817 -30.13 17.81 -2.06
N LEU A 818 -30.02 19.02 -2.56
CA LEU A 818 -29.34 20.12 -1.88
C LEU A 818 -30.37 20.98 -1.14
N GLU A 819 -30.19 21.11 0.17
CA GLU A 819 -30.91 22.09 0.98
C GLU A 819 -29.92 23.17 1.35
N ASN A 820 -29.95 24.30 0.64
CA ASN A 820 -29.06 25.42 0.91
C ASN A 820 -29.20 25.87 2.38
N ASN A 821 -28.22 25.45 3.21
CA ASN A 821 -28.13 25.75 4.64
C ASN A 821 -27.39 27.07 4.87
N VAL A 822 -26.92 27.75 3.82
CA VAL A 822 -26.40 29.11 3.98
C VAL A 822 -27.52 29.88 4.65
N LEU A 823 -27.29 30.31 5.87
CA LEU A 823 -28.14 31.32 6.52
C LEU A 823 -28.14 32.49 5.56
N SER A 824 -29.07 32.45 4.60
CA SER A 824 -29.21 33.55 3.64
C SER A 824 -29.38 34.81 4.47
N THR A 825 -28.49 35.77 4.26
CA THR A 825 -28.80 37.12 4.55
C THR A 825 -29.80 37.59 3.48
N ASP A 826 -30.86 36.77 3.28
CA ASP A 826 -31.98 37.15 2.48
C ASP A 826 -32.43 38.52 2.98
N ASN A 827 -32.30 39.46 2.09
CA ASN A 827 -32.97 40.75 2.08
C ASN A 827 -33.80 40.95 3.32
N PHE A 828 -33.15 41.43 4.39
CA PHE A 828 -33.90 42.10 5.44
C PHE A 828 -34.62 43.26 4.76
N GLU A 829 -35.78 42.95 4.16
CA GLU A 829 -36.78 44.03 3.99
C GLU A 829 -36.88 44.62 5.38
N MET A 830 -36.44 45.88 5.51
CA MET A 830 -36.61 46.63 6.73
C MET A 830 -38.12 46.79 6.95
N ASN A 831 -38.78 45.74 7.45
CA ASN A 831 -39.98 45.90 8.19
C ASN A 831 -39.63 46.73 9.41
N ASN A 832 -40.22 47.90 9.51
CA ASN A 832 -40.05 48.88 10.60
C ASN A 832 -40.34 48.35 12.04
N ASP A 833 -40.42 47.03 12.22
CA ASP A 833 -40.63 46.28 13.48
C ASP A 833 -39.37 45.52 13.92
N SER A 834 -38.16 45.89 13.48
CA SER A 834 -36.94 45.16 13.79
C SER A 834 -36.54 45.33 15.28
N PHE A 835 -36.42 44.22 15.98
CA PHE A 835 -35.80 44.16 17.30
C PHE A 835 -34.30 44.43 17.20
N VAL A 836 -33.82 45.60 17.66
CA VAL A 836 -32.41 46.01 17.54
C VAL A 836 -31.82 46.27 18.92
N ILE A 837 -30.57 45.86 19.12
CA ILE A 837 -29.77 46.12 20.32
C ILE A 837 -28.53 46.95 19.97
N TYR A 838 -28.24 47.98 20.75
CA TYR A 838 -27.08 48.87 20.52
C TYR A 838 -26.51 49.50 21.81
N PRO A 839 -25.19 49.76 21.88
CA PRO A 839 -24.17 49.37 20.92
C PRO A 839 -23.91 47.84 20.94
N ASN A 840 -23.64 47.27 19.77
CA ASN A 840 -23.24 45.91 19.62
C ASN A 840 -22.11 45.82 18.56
N PRO A 841 -20.86 45.49 18.93
CA PRO A 841 -20.41 45.03 20.25
C PRO A 841 -20.58 46.05 21.38
N ALA A 842 -20.80 45.51 22.59
CA ALA A 842 -21.00 46.32 23.79
C ALA A 842 -19.66 46.82 24.34
N ASN A 843 -19.53 48.15 24.39
CA ASN A 843 -18.37 48.86 24.94
C ASN A 843 -18.68 49.57 26.27
N SER A 844 -19.88 49.37 26.84
CA SER A 844 -20.36 50.00 28.05
C SER A 844 -21.13 49.01 28.91
N ALA A 845 -21.47 49.41 30.15
CA ALA A 845 -22.23 48.57 31.06
C ALA A 845 -23.69 48.31 30.63
N ARG A 846 -24.15 48.94 29.56
CA ARG A 846 -25.54 48.84 29.08
C ARG A 846 -25.61 48.74 27.56
N VAL A 847 -26.55 47.89 27.11
CA VAL A 847 -26.96 47.75 25.71
C VAL A 847 -28.45 48.11 25.65
N PHE A 848 -28.81 48.98 24.75
CA PHE A 848 -30.17 49.54 24.66
C PHE A 848 -30.98 48.80 23.61
N PHE A 849 -32.28 48.77 23.77
CA PHE A 849 -33.26 48.39 22.79
C PHE A 849 -33.75 49.61 22.01
N ASN A 850 -34.12 49.40 20.74
CA ASN A 850 -34.76 50.48 19.95
C ASN A 850 -36.16 50.87 20.50
N GLU A 851 -36.81 49.96 21.24
CA GLU A 851 -38.08 50.20 21.93
C GLU A 851 -38.14 49.34 23.23
N PRO A 852 -38.98 49.76 24.22
CA PRO A 852 -39.15 48.94 25.44
C PRO A 852 -39.60 47.52 25.10
N THR A 853 -38.82 46.51 25.53
CA THR A 853 -38.94 45.15 25.10
C THR A 853 -38.91 44.18 26.25
N ASP A 854 -39.72 43.14 26.22
CA ASP A 854 -39.59 41.98 27.08
C ASP A 854 -38.47 41.10 26.51
N TYR A 855 -37.42 40.83 27.26
CA TYR A 855 -36.29 40.05 26.77
C TYR A 855 -35.85 38.93 27.70
N THR A 856 -35.20 37.95 27.14
CA THR A 856 -34.42 36.93 27.84
C THR A 856 -33.03 36.89 27.21
N LEU A 857 -31.99 36.91 28.06
CA LEU A 857 -30.59 36.78 27.66
C LEU A 857 -30.08 35.38 27.98
N PHE A 858 -29.42 34.81 27.05
CA PHE A 858 -28.81 33.45 27.15
C PHE A 858 -27.30 33.53 26.87
N ASP A 859 -26.55 32.61 27.46
CA ASP A 859 -25.20 32.28 26.96
C ASP A 859 -25.28 31.38 25.73
N ILE A 860 -24.11 31.11 25.12
CA ILE A 860 -24.00 30.23 23.94
C ILE A 860 -24.41 28.79 24.21
N GLN A 861 -24.48 28.33 25.47
CA GLN A 861 -24.97 27.02 25.87
C GLN A 861 -26.50 27.00 26.11
N GLY A 862 -27.21 28.08 25.79
CA GLY A 862 -28.66 28.22 26.00
C GLY A 862 -29.11 28.39 27.46
N ARG A 863 -28.19 28.65 28.41
CA ARG A 863 -28.55 28.90 29.78
C ARG A 863 -29.07 30.36 29.92
N GLN A 864 -30.24 30.51 30.46
CA GLN A 864 -30.81 31.84 30.75
C GLN A 864 -29.99 32.55 31.84
N LEU A 865 -29.51 33.77 31.53
CA LEU A 865 -28.71 34.59 32.42
C LEU A 865 -29.52 35.73 33.03
N GLN A 866 -30.37 36.38 32.24
CA GLN A 866 -31.21 37.53 32.67
C GLN A 866 -32.54 37.48 31.92
N ASN A 867 -33.59 38.08 32.51
CA ASN A 867 -34.83 38.42 31.83
C ASN A 867 -35.44 39.69 32.47
N ALA A 868 -36.17 40.41 31.68
CA ALA A 868 -36.98 41.55 32.18
C ALA A 868 -38.12 41.84 31.20
N THR A 869 -39.14 42.49 31.72
CA THR A 869 -40.29 42.97 30.92
C THR A 869 -40.22 44.50 30.76
N GLN A 870 -40.63 44.96 29.58
CA GLN A 870 -40.65 46.40 29.21
C GLN A 870 -39.31 47.10 29.49
N ALA A 871 -38.22 46.41 29.31
CA ALA A 871 -36.88 46.94 29.52
C ALA A 871 -36.44 47.83 28.36
N THR A 872 -35.77 48.93 28.69
CA THR A 872 -35.17 49.81 27.69
C THR A 872 -33.70 49.49 27.43
N HIS A 873 -33.08 48.64 28.27
CA HIS A 873 -31.69 48.23 28.14
C HIS A 873 -31.41 46.91 28.88
N ILE A 874 -30.33 46.27 28.52
CA ILE A 874 -29.70 45.16 29.21
C ILE A 874 -28.53 45.68 30.03
N ASN A 875 -28.44 45.30 31.29
CA ASN A 875 -27.22 45.56 32.08
C ASN A 875 -26.19 44.42 31.82
N VAL A 876 -25.11 44.75 31.17
CA VAL A 876 -24.06 43.82 30.80
C VAL A 876 -22.80 43.92 31.69
N SER A 877 -22.83 44.77 32.73
CA SER A 877 -21.65 45.01 33.56
C SER A 877 -21.13 43.83 34.37
N THR A 878 -21.94 42.78 34.50
CA THR A 878 -21.62 41.56 35.23
C THR A 878 -21.31 40.38 34.29
N LEU A 879 -21.40 40.61 32.99
CA LEU A 879 -21.11 39.60 31.98
C LEU A 879 -19.63 39.65 31.58
N THR A 880 -19.03 38.50 31.33
CA THR A 880 -17.66 38.41 30.80
C THR A 880 -17.62 38.72 29.30
N SER A 881 -16.44 39.06 28.77
CA SER A 881 -16.25 39.15 27.30
C SER A 881 -16.68 37.85 26.65
N GLY A 882 -17.42 37.96 25.55
CA GLY A 882 -17.95 36.79 24.83
C GLY A 882 -19.22 37.10 24.06
N THR A 883 -19.80 36.07 23.49
CA THR A 883 -21.06 36.13 22.71
C THR A 883 -22.24 35.65 23.58
N TYR A 884 -23.36 36.33 23.41
CA TYR A 884 -24.63 36.08 24.11
C TYR A 884 -25.79 36.18 23.11
N LEU A 885 -26.92 35.58 23.43
CA LEU A 885 -28.14 35.63 22.64
C LEU A 885 -29.23 36.38 23.41
N VAL A 886 -29.84 37.39 22.79
CA VAL A 886 -30.96 38.13 23.37
C VAL A 886 -32.23 37.79 22.59
N ARG A 887 -33.22 37.19 23.24
CA ARG A 887 -34.50 36.83 22.63
C ARG A 887 -35.62 37.71 23.18
N ASN A 888 -36.45 38.29 22.30
CA ASN A 888 -37.62 39.06 22.74
C ASN A 888 -38.88 38.17 22.86
N ALA A 889 -39.98 38.75 23.37
CA ALA A 889 -41.26 38.02 23.55
C ALA A 889 -41.90 37.54 22.23
N LYS A 890 -41.56 38.13 21.09
CA LYS A 890 -41.98 37.69 19.74
C LYS A 890 -41.18 36.53 19.19
N GLY A 891 -40.14 36.05 19.93
CA GLY A 891 -39.26 35.00 19.51
C GLY A 891 -38.06 35.42 18.66
N GLN A 892 -37.92 36.70 18.30
CA GLN A 892 -36.79 37.24 17.55
C GLN A 892 -35.53 37.20 18.42
N VAL A 893 -34.41 36.78 17.85
CA VAL A 893 -33.12 36.60 18.53
C VAL A 893 -32.10 37.58 17.93
N GLN A 894 -31.29 38.20 18.77
CA GLN A 894 -30.17 39.05 18.40
C GLN A 894 -28.89 38.55 19.11
N LYS A 895 -27.81 38.47 18.38
CA LYS A 895 -26.46 38.17 18.90
C LYS A 895 -25.95 39.43 19.62
N LEU A 896 -25.51 39.32 20.86
CA LEU A 896 -24.86 40.36 21.63
C LEU A 896 -23.41 40.00 21.88
N VAL A 897 -22.48 40.80 21.39
CA VAL A 897 -21.04 40.65 21.62
C VAL A 897 -20.60 41.63 22.70
N ILE A 898 -19.89 41.13 23.72
CA ILE A 898 -19.29 41.93 24.81
C ILE A 898 -17.77 41.82 24.66
N ASN A 899 -17.11 42.98 24.48
CA ASN A 899 -15.65 43.06 24.33
C ASN A 899 -14.96 43.04 25.70
#